data_07388cf2911615ae753a1cb0cff7fda8
#
_entry.id   07388cf2911615ae753a1cb0cff7fda8
#
_cell.length_a   1.000
_cell.length_b   1.000
_cell.length_c   1.000
_cell.angle_alpha   90.00
_cell.angle_beta   90.00
_cell.angle_gamma   90.00
#
_symmetry.space_group_name_H-M   'P 1'
#
loop_
_entity.id
_entity.type
_entity.pdbx_description
1 polymer ?
#
loop_
_entity_poly.entity_id
_entity_poly.type
_entity_poly.pdbx_seq_one_letter_code
_entity_poly.pdbx_strand_id
1 'polypeptide(L)'
;MADQNAEKNYGGDQIQVLEGLEAVRKRPGMYIGSTSSTGLHHLVYEIVDNSVDEALAGYCTHIQVYINEDNSITVVDDGRGIPVGIHKKQGIPAVEVVFTILHAGGKFGGGGYKVSGGLHGVGASVVNALSTWLEVEITRDGKVYKQRYEKGKVMYKLQVIGEAPEGVSGTKVTFLPDHTIFEDNIYDYDILRNRLREMAFLTKGLKISLTDKRLIPEKVRSFHYEGGIKEFVTYLNRHRDPLYNEVIYCEGVRDGISVEVALQHNDSYNESTYSFVNNINTPEGGTHLTGFKSAITKVFNDYARKNNIIKEKDDNLSGDDLREGLAAIVSIKISDPQFEGQTKQKLGNSEARPAVESVVTEQLTYYLEQNPQIAKIIVNKAAVAQRARIAARKARDVARKANLSDNMALPGKLADCSDKDPKNCEIYIVEGDSAGGSAKTARSRATQAILPLRGKILNVEKARIDRILGNEEIKAMITAFGTGIHEDFDISKLRYNKIIIMTDADVDGAHIATLLLTFFYRFMPDLIRKGHVYLAQPPLYKLEKNKKVWYAYSDDELNSILDEVGRDQNNKIQRYKGLGEMDAEQLWETTMDPEKRILLRVAIDDDDESEIDMTFNVLMGDKVEPRREFIETNAKYVKNLDI
;
A
#
# COMPACT_ATOMS: atom_id res chain seq x y z
N MET A 1 4.40 -43.82 11.61
CA MET A 1 3.05 -44.31 12.01
C MET A 1 2.43 -43.24 12.90
N ALA A 2 2.13 -42.09 12.33
CA ALA A 2 1.36 -41.05 12.98
C ALA A 2 0.17 -40.75 12.09
N ASP A 3 -0.98 -40.68 12.71
CA ASP A 3 -2.27 -40.20 12.21
C ASP A 3 -3.07 -40.94 11.12
N GLN A 4 -3.26 -42.22 11.29
CA GLN A 4 -4.47 -42.89 10.70
C GLN A 4 -5.72 -42.80 11.60
N ASN A 5 -5.61 -42.18 12.79
CA ASN A 5 -6.76 -42.02 13.72
C ASN A 5 -7.47 -40.66 13.63
N ALA A 6 -6.97 -39.70 12.91
CA ALA A 6 -7.62 -38.39 12.74
C ALA A 6 -8.79 -38.42 11.73
N GLU A 7 -8.75 -39.32 10.74
CA GLU A 7 -9.81 -39.43 9.71
C GLU A 7 -11.10 -40.10 10.17
N LYS A 8 -11.11 -40.78 11.32
CA LYS A 8 -12.28 -41.55 11.78
C LYS A 8 -13.29 -40.80 12.63
N ASN A 9 -13.06 -39.54 12.97
CA ASN A 9 -13.91 -38.81 13.92
C ASN A 9 -14.44 -37.45 13.41
N TYR A 10 -14.48 -37.19 12.09
CA TYR A 10 -15.11 -35.96 11.58
C TYR A 10 -16.63 -36.15 11.57
N GLY A 11 -17.28 -35.78 12.68
CA GLY A 11 -18.74 -35.84 12.87
C GLY A 11 -19.34 -34.46 13.08
N GLY A 12 -20.68 -34.35 13.05
CA GLY A 12 -21.42 -33.09 13.24
C GLY A 12 -21.06 -32.33 14.52
N ASP A 13 -20.67 -33.05 15.58
CA ASP A 13 -20.27 -32.49 16.87
C ASP A 13 -18.93 -31.71 16.82
N GLN A 14 -18.16 -31.86 15.74
CA GLN A 14 -16.90 -31.13 15.55
C GLN A 14 -17.09 -29.80 14.79
N ILE A 15 -18.28 -29.57 14.25
CA ILE A 15 -18.63 -28.31 13.60
C ILE A 15 -18.92 -27.27 14.68
N GLN A 16 -17.97 -26.38 14.94
CA GLN A 16 -18.13 -25.26 15.87
C GLN A 16 -18.87 -24.11 15.17
N VAL A 17 -20.01 -23.71 15.69
CA VAL A 17 -20.69 -22.49 15.30
C VAL A 17 -20.18 -21.35 16.20
N LEU A 18 -19.57 -20.33 15.59
CA LEU A 18 -19.15 -19.14 16.30
C LEU A 18 -20.22 -18.07 16.12
N GLU A 19 -20.76 -17.54 17.21
CA GLU A 19 -21.79 -16.52 17.18
C GLU A 19 -21.24 -15.16 17.64
N GLY A 20 -21.77 -14.08 17.02
CA GLY A 20 -21.51 -12.72 17.42
C GLY A 20 -20.02 -12.33 17.42
N LEU A 21 -19.59 -11.57 18.44
CA LEU A 21 -18.24 -11.00 18.51
C LEU A 21 -17.14 -12.04 18.84
N GLU A 22 -17.50 -13.23 19.31
CA GLU A 22 -16.51 -14.31 19.49
C GLU A 22 -15.91 -14.77 18.16
N ALA A 23 -16.69 -14.76 17.07
CA ALA A 23 -16.21 -15.08 15.74
C ALA A 23 -15.10 -14.11 15.31
N VAL A 24 -15.27 -12.81 15.60
CA VAL A 24 -14.30 -11.75 15.31
C VAL A 24 -12.98 -12.01 16.07
N ARG A 25 -13.06 -12.29 17.35
CA ARG A 25 -11.88 -12.55 18.19
C ARG A 25 -11.11 -13.81 17.79
N LYS A 26 -11.82 -14.86 17.35
CA LYS A 26 -11.18 -16.12 16.89
C LYS A 26 -10.59 -16.03 15.49
N ARG A 27 -11.11 -15.19 14.63
CA ARG A 27 -10.69 -15.02 13.24
C ARG A 27 -10.60 -13.53 12.85
N PRO A 28 -9.76 -12.72 13.55
CA PRO A 28 -9.67 -11.28 13.30
C PRO A 28 -9.30 -10.94 11.86
N GLY A 29 -8.40 -11.71 11.23
CA GLY A 29 -7.98 -11.50 9.85
C GLY A 29 -9.12 -11.51 8.82
N MET A 30 -10.26 -12.15 9.11
CA MET A 30 -11.44 -12.10 8.22
C MET A 30 -12.11 -10.71 8.19
N TYR A 31 -11.90 -9.88 9.23
CA TYR A 31 -12.56 -8.59 9.40
C TYR A 31 -11.62 -7.39 9.20
N ILE A 32 -10.34 -7.54 9.58
CA ILE A 32 -9.33 -6.47 9.52
C ILE A 32 -8.12 -6.83 8.63
N GLY A 33 -8.21 -7.92 7.86
CA GLY A 33 -7.17 -8.36 6.93
C GLY A 33 -5.98 -9.06 7.58
N SER A 34 -5.42 -8.51 8.67
CA SER A 34 -4.29 -9.10 9.40
C SER A 34 -4.31 -8.73 10.88
N THR A 35 -3.43 -9.34 11.68
CA THR A 35 -3.14 -8.97 13.08
C THR A 35 -1.81 -8.25 13.25
N SER A 36 -1.16 -7.91 12.15
CA SER A 36 0.05 -7.11 12.10
C SER A 36 -0.23 -5.62 12.34
N SER A 37 0.79 -4.77 12.18
CA SER A 37 0.66 -3.31 12.26
C SER A 37 -0.45 -2.75 11.36
N THR A 38 -0.62 -3.26 10.12
CA THR A 38 -1.70 -2.85 9.21
C THR A 38 -3.09 -3.06 9.83
N GLY A 39 -3.36 -4.26 10.37
CA GLY A 39 -4.64 -4.53 11.02
C GLY A 39 -4.87 -3.72 12.30
N LEU A 40 -3.79 -3.39 13.04
CA LEU A 40 -3.87 -2.50 14.20
C LEU A 40 -4.35 -1.10 13.80
N HIS A 41 -3.76 -0.51 12.77
CA HIS A 41 -4.12 0.83 12.27
C HIS A 41 -5.52 0.83 11.66
N HIS A 42 -5.95 -0.28 11.06
CA HIS A 42 -7.31 -0.42 10.50
C HIS A 42 -8.42 -0.22 11.56
N LEU A 43 -8.18 -0.55 12.83
CA LEU A 43 -9.13 -0.24 13.90
C LEU A 43 -9.43 1.26 14.01
N VAL A 44 -8.41 2.10 13.81
CA VAL A 44 -8.58 3.56 13.84
C VAL A 44 -9.39 4.01 12.63
N TYR A 45 -9.10 3.45 11.46
CA TYR A 45 -9.81 3.79 10.22
C TYR A 45 -11.29 3.48 10.31
N GLU A 46 -11.68 2.34 10.87
CA GLU A 46 -13.10 1.97 11.05
C GLU A 46 -13.90 2.97 11.94
N ILE A 47 -13.26 3.55 12.95
CA ILE A 47 -13.92 4.57 13.78
C ILE A 47 -13.94 5.93 13.08
N VAL A 48 -12.82 6.34 12.44
CA VAL A 48 -12.73 7.60 11.69
C VAL A 48 -13.69 7.61 10.51
N ASP A 49 -13.82 6.50 9.76
CA ASP A 49 -14.75 6.38 8.64
C ASP A 49 -16.20 6.63 9.05
N ASN A 50 -16.58 6.25 10.27
CA ASN A 50 -17.93 6.58 10.79
C ASN A 50 -18.11 8.09 10.97
N SER A 51 -17.09 8.80 11.41
CA SER A 51 -17.10 10.26 11.54
C SER A 51 -17.04 10.95 10.17
N VAL A 52 -16.28 10.40 9.20
CA VAL A 52 -16.26 10.85 7.80
C VAL A 52 -17.64 10.67 7.14
N ASP A 53 -18.36 9.58 7.43
CA ASP A 53 -19.71 9.38 6.93
C ASP A 53 -20.69 10.46 7.48
N GLU A 54 -20.52 10.92 8.72
CA GLU A 54 -21.25 12.08 9.25
C GLU A 54 -20.90 13.37 8.48
N ALA A 55 -19.62 13.54 8.08
CA ALA A 55 -19.20 14.68 7.26
C ALA A 55 -19.77 14.62 5.85
N LEU A 56 -19.77 13.44 5.21
CA LEU A 56 -20.40 13.23 3.89
C LEU A 56 -21.92 13.48 3.93
N ALA A 57 -22.55 13.22 5.07
CA ALA A 57 -23.96 13.54 5.30
C ALA A 57 -24.18 15.03 5.64
N GLY A 58 -23.14 15.84 5.78
CA GLY A 58 -23.20 17.28 6.03
C GLY A 58 -23.34 17.66 7.50
N TYR A 59 -23.08 16.75 8.45
CA TYR A 59 -23.29 17.00 9.88
C TYR A 59 -22.02 17.09 10.70
N CYS A 60 -20.85 16.73 10.15
CA CYS A 60 -19.57 16.82 10.84
C CYS A 60 -18.62 17.76 10.09
N THR A 61 -17.91 18.62 10.81
CA THR A 61 -16.96 19.59 10.27
C THR A 61 -15.56 19.40 10.83
N HIS A 62 -15.41 18.74 11.97
CA HIS A 62 -14.13 18.52 12.62
C HIS A 62 -14.02 17.13 13.26
N ILE A 63 -12.99 16.39 12.87
CA ILE A 63 -12.62 15.11 13.47
C ILE A 63 -11.27 15.29 14.19
N GLN A 64 -11.18 14.83 15.43
CA GLN A 64 -9.97 14.88 16.24
C GLN A 64 -9.55 13.46 16.62
N VAL A 65 -8.31 13.09 16.29
CA VAL A 65 -7.73 11.78 16.60
C VAL A 65 -6.56 11.97 17.56
N TYR A 66 -6.55 11.21 18.65
CA TYR A 66 -5.49 11.26 19.65
C TYR A 66 -4.87 9.87 19.83
N ILE A 67 -3.54 9.80 19.78
CA ILE A 67 -2.78 8.67 20.30
C ILE A 67 -2.43 9.04 21.73
N ASN A 68 -3.05 8.36 22.69
CA ASN A 68 -2.87 8.67 24.11
C ASN A 68 -1.56 8.07 24.66
N GLU A 69 -1.15 8.50 25.87
CA GLU A 69 0.09 8.06 26.52
C GLU A 69 0.15 6.54 26.75
N ASP A 70 -1.00 5.92 27.05
CA ASP A 70 -1.16 4.48 27.22
C ASP A 70 -1.31 3.71 25.90
N ASN A 71 -1.10 4.39 24.76
CA ASN A 71 -1.30 3.87 23.42
C ASN A 71 -2.75 3.49 23.08
N SER A 72 -3.74 3.97 23.84
CA SER A 72 -5.15 3.95 23.41
C SER A 72 -5.38 5.04 22.36
N ILE A 73 -6.44 4.86 21.55
CA ILE A 73 -6.86 5.84 20.55
C ILE A 73 -8.15 6.51 21.02
N THR A 74 -8.22 7.82 20.83
CA THR A 74 -9.47 8.58 21.00
C THR A 74 -9.82 9.25 19.68
N VAL A 75 -11.03 9.05 19.19
CA VAL A 75 -11.61 9.74 18.03
C VAL A 75 -12.81 10.56 18.51
N VAL A 76 -12.83 11.84 18.16
CA VAL A 76 -13.90 12.78 18.51
C VAL A 76 -14.41 13.42 17.23
N ASP A 77 -15.74 13.45 17.05
CA ASP A 77 -16.40 14.18 15.97
C ASP A 77 -17.47 15.14 16.53
N ASP A 78 -17.79 16.17 15.76
CA ASP A 78 -18.86 17.12 16.01
C ASP A 78 -20.15 16.80 15.23
N GLY A 79 -20.35 15.53 14.87
CA GLY A 79 -21.52 15.05 14.15
C GLY A 79 -22.80 15.01 15.00
N ARG A 80 -23.84 14.33 14.51
CA ARG A 80 -25.14 14.24 15.19
C ARG A 80 -25.14 13.42 16.51
N GLY A 81 -24.05 12.70 16.77
CA GLY A 81 -24.00 11.70 17.86
C GLY A 81 -24.78 10.41 17.54
N ILE A 82 -24.25 9.27 17.93
CA ILE A 82 -24.90 7.96 17.75
C ILE A 82 -26.26 7.98 18.47
N PRO A 83 -27.35 7.43 17.86
CA PRO A 83 -28.65 7.35 18.53
C PRO A 83 -28.58 6.58 19.85
N VAL A 84 -29.21 7.14 20.91
CA VAL A 84 -29.21 6.58 22.29
C VAL A 84 -30.53 5.93 22.66
N GLY A 85 -31.57 6.11 21.85
CA GLY A 85 -32.90 5.53 22.06
C GLY A 85 -32.90 4.00 21.97
N ILE A 86 -33.93 3.38 22.52
CA ILE A 86 -34.10 1.92 22.50
C ILE A 86 -34.41 1.45 21.06
N HIS A 87 -33.64 0.51 20.56
CA HIS A 87 -33.86 -0.13 19.26
C HIS A 87 -35.07 -1.07 19.33
N LYS A 88 -36.10 -0.81 18.50
CA LYS A 88 -37.41 -1.49 18.58
C LYS A 88 -37.34 -3.02 18.50
N LYS A 89 -36.44 -3.59 17.67
CA LYS A 89 -36.32 -5.05 17.50
C LYS A 89 -35.44 -5.72 18.56
N GLN A 90 -34.43 -5.01 19.09
CA GLN A 90 -33.43 -5.59 19.98
C GLN A 90 -33.73 -5.30 21.46
N GLY A 91 -34.56 -4.28 21.77
CA GLY A 91 -34.91 -3.92 23.14
C GLY A 91 -33.77 -3.29 23.96
N ILE A 92 -32.63 -2.97 23.33
CA ILE A 92 -31.45 -2.35 23.95
C ILE A 92 -31.18 -0.98 23.30
N PRO A 93 -30.36 -0.11 23.91
CA PRO A 93 -29.96 1.16 23.29
C PRO A 93 -29.33 0.99 21.90
N ALA A 94 -29.62 1.89 20.96
CA ALA A 94 -29.12 1.80 19.60
C ALA A 94 -27.56 1.84 19.55
N VAL A 95 -26.91 2.59 20.43
CA VAL A 95 -25.44 2.58 20.58
C VAL A 95 -24.93 1.20 20.96
N GLU A 96 -25.61 0.47 21.84
CA GLU A 96 -25.24 -0.88 22.24
C GLU A 96 -25.37 -1.85 21.04
N VAL A 97 -26.42 -1.69 20.22
CA VAL A 97 -26.60 -2.45 18.97
C VAL A 97 -25.41 -2.23 18.03
N VAL A 98 -24.97 -0.97 17.83
CA VAL A 98 -23.85 -0.61 16.94
C VAL A 98 -22.54 -1.26 17.38
N PHE A 99 -22.27 -1.33 18.68
CA PHE A 99 -20.99 -1.84 19.19
C PHE A 99 -20.99 -3.35 19.51
N THR A 100 -22.15 -4.02 19.59
CA THR A 100 -22.22 -5.43 20.03
C THR A 100 -22.81 -6.39 19.02
N ILE A 101 -23.50 -5.90 17.99
CA ILE A 101 -24.17 -6.75 16.99
C ILE A 101 -23.51 -6.55 15.62
N LEU A 102 -23.05 -7.64 15.03
CA LEU A 102 -22.53 -7.64 13.65
C LEU A 102 -23.67 -7.40 12.65
N HIS A 103 -23.36 -6.74 11.55
CA HIS A 103 -24.31 -6.41 10.49
C HIS A 103 -25.49 -5.55 10.98
N ALA A 104 -25.22 -4.65 11.93
CA ALA A 104 -26.17 -3.70 12.45
C ALA A 104 -25.67 -2.25 12.22
N GLY A 105 -26.54 -1.38 11.74
CA GLY A 105 -26.19 0.02 11.51
C GLY A 105 -27.27 0.80 10.80
N GLY A 106 -27.24 2.13 10.90
CA GLY A 106 -28.17 3.06 10.26
C GLY A 106 -27.94 3.27 8.75
N LYS A 107 -26.97 2.55 8.17
CA LYS A 107 -26.52 2.69 6.77
C LYS A 107 -27.17 1.66 5.83
N PHE A 108 -27.96 0.71 6.35
CA PHE A 108 -28.72 -0.27 5.58
C PHE A 108 -30.10 0.28 5.15
N GLY A 109 -30.18 0.97 4.01
CA GLY A 109 -31.45 1.21 3.32
C GLY A 109 -32.44 2.13 4.00
N GLY A 110 -32.05 3.22 4.59
CA GLY A 110 -33.05 4.10 5.16
C GLY A 110 -32.55 5.50 5.51
N GLY A 111 -32.86 6.49 4.75
CA GLY A 111 -33.04 7.90 5.11
C GLY A 111 -31.91 8.67 5.82
N GLY A 112 -30.98 8.03 6.47
CA GLY A 112 -29.93 8.68 7.27
C GLY A 112 -28.65 9.03 6.53
N TYR A 113 -28.27 8.21 5.55
CA TYR A 113 -27.06 8.38 4.74
C TYR A 113 -27.38 8.03 3.28
N LYS A 114 -27.16 8.96 2.36
CA LYS A 114 -27.30 8.72 0.91
C LYS A 114 -26.06 8.02 0.34
N VAL A 115 -24.92 8.28 0.93
CA VAL A 115 -23.63 7.74 0.57
C VAL A 115 -22.88 7.43 1.87
N SER A 116 -22.24 6.28 1.97
CA SER A 116 -21.38 5.95 3.11
C SER A 116 -20.27 5.02 2.70
N GLY A 117 -19.12 5.11 3.39
CA GLY A 117 -18.01 4.16 3.29
C GLY A 117 -18.26 2.88 4.11
N GLY A 118 -18.97 3.00 5.23
CA GLY A 118 -19.31 1.90 6.12
C GLY A 118 -20.49 1.07 5.65
N LEU A 119 -20.26 0.08 4.79
CA LEU A 119 -21.30 -0.70 4.12
C LEU A 119 -21.76 -1.94 4.87
N HIS A 120 -20.88 -2.57 5.64
CA HIS A 120 -21.12 -3.90 6.20
C HIS A 120 -21.72 -3.85 7.61
N GLY A 121 -21.77 -2.66 8.26
CA GLY A 121 -22.30 -2.50 9.62
C GLY A 121 -21.53 -3.33 10.65
N VAL A 122 -20.23 -3.50 10.48
CA VAL A 122 -19.38 -4.32 11.35
C VAL A 122 -18.23 -3.55 12.00
N GLY A 123 -17.78 -2.41 11.44
CA GLY A 123 -16.56 -1.73 11.87
C GLY A 123 -16.51 -1.42 13.36
N ALA A 124 -17.50 -0.71 13.90
CA ALA A 124 -17.54 -0.37 15.33
C ALA A 124 -17.58 -1.60 16.23
N SER A 125 -18.34 -2.63 15.88
CA SER A 125 -18.44 -3.88 16.66
C SER A 125 -17.16 -4.72 16.57
N VAL A 126 -16.46 -4.69 15.45
CA VAL A 126 -15.13 -5.33 15.25
C VAL A 126 -14.09 -4.64 16.14
N VAL A 127 -14.02 -3.29 16.13
CA VAL A 127 -13.11 -2.55 17.02
C VAL A 127 -13.38 -2.88 18.49
N ASN A 128 -14.64 -2.91 18.89
CA ASN A 128 -15.02 -3.30 20.25
C ASN A 128 -14.58 -4.73 20.59
N ALA A 129 -14.80 -5.69 19.69
CA ALA A 129 -14.40 -7.08 19.89
C ALA A 129 -12.89 -7.27 20.04
N LEU A 130 -12.10 -6.49 19.30
CA LEU A 130 -10.64 -6.59 19.25
C LEU A 130 -9.91 -5.66 20.22
N SER A 131 -10.67 -4.96 21.07
CA SER A 131 -10.14 -4.08 22.12
C SER A 131 -10.19 -4.74 23.49
N THR A 132 -9.19 -4.46 24.33
CA THR A 132 -9.20 -4.79 25.75
C THR A 132 -10.37 -4.09 26.42
N TRP A 133 -10.54 -2.80 26.11
CA TRP A 133 -11.71 -1.99 26.50
C TRP A 133 -12.01 -0.94 25.43
N LEU A 134 -13.27 -0.54 25.37
CA LEU A 134 -13.76 0.55 24.55
C LEU A 134 -14.77 1.37 25.35
N GLU A 135 -14.66 2.69 25.29
CA GLU A 135 -15.60 3.64 25.85
C GLU A 135 -16.19 4.52 24.75
N VAL A 136 -17.50 4.71 24.80
CA VAL A 136 -18.19 5.67 23.94
C VAL A 136 -18.85 6.74 24.78
N GLU A 137 -18.60 7.99 24.43
CA GLU A 137 -19.31 9.16 24.98
C GLU A 137 -20.07 9.82 23.82
N ILE A 138 -21.36 10.07 24.03
CA ILE A 138 -22.27 10.63 23.03
C ILE A 138 -22.90 11.90 23.59
N THR A 139 -22.66 13.00 22.88
CA THR A 139 -23.34 14.27 23.16
C THR A 139 -24.50 14.41 22.22
N ARG A 140 -25.73 14.37 22.77
CA ARG A 140 -26.95 14.43 21.97
C ARG A 140 -28.16 14.88 22.83
N ASP A 141 -29.04 15.66 22.22
CA ASP A 141 -30.29 16.10 22.84
C ASP A 141 -30.07 16.77 24.23
N GLY A 142 -29.02 17.61 24.35
CA GLY A 142 -28.67 18.35 25.56
C GLY A 142 -28.06 17.50 26.70
N LYS A 143 -27.69 16.25 26.41
CA LYS A 143 -27.11 15.34 27.41
C LYS A 143 -25.85 14.68 26.89
N VAL A 144 -25.00 14.28 27.85
CA VAL A 144 -23.82 13.45 27.57
C VAL A 144 -24.06 12.05 28.11
N TYR A 145 -23.99 11.08 27.23
CA TYR A 145 -24.18 9.66 27.56
C TYR A 145 -22.85 8.95 27.53
N LYS A 146 -22.67 7.91 28.34
CA LYS A 146 -21.47 7.09 28.37
C LYS A 146 -21.79 5.61 28.52
N GLN A 147 -21.03 4.75 27.79
CA GLN A 147 -21.07 3.32 27.97
C GLN A 147 -19.66 2.75 27.74
N ARG A 148 -19.33 1.68 28.50
CA ARG A 148 -18.04 0.98 28.40
C ARG A 148 -18.25 -0.48 28.05
N TYR A 149 -17.32 -0.98 27.28
CA TYR A 149 -17.24 -2.37 26.83
C TYR A 149 -15.85 -2.93 27.16
N GLU A 150 -15.77 -4.25 27.41
CA GLU A 150 -14.51 -4.97 27.56
C GLU A 150 -14.57 -6.25 26.72
N LYS A 151 -13.63 -6.38 25.77
CA LYS A 151 -13.56 -7.51 24.83
C LYS A 151 -14.92 -7.80 24.16
N GLY A 152 -15.61 -6.76 23.74
CA GLY A 152 -16.92 -6.85 23.10
C GLY A 152 -18.12 -6.95 24.06
N LYS A 153 -17.92 -7.08 25.38
CA LYS A 153 -19.01 -7.24 26.36
C LYS A 153 -19.36 -5.92 27.03
N VAL A 154 -20.65 -5.66 27.19
CA VAL A 154 -21.16 -4.48 27.90
C VAL A 154 -20.82 -4.58 29.39
N MET A 155 -20.18 -3.55 29.94
CA MET A 155 -19.82 -3.52 31.37
C MET A 155 -20.90 -2.92 32.24
N TYR A 156 -21.64 -1.94 31.73
CA TYR A 156 -22.78 -1.31 32.42
C TYR A 156 -23.76 -0.70 31.41
N LYS A 157 -25.00 -0.50 31.84
CA LYS A 157 -26.04 0.12 31.00
C LYS A 157 -25.65 1.56 30.64
N LEU A 158 -26.10 2.01 29.46
CA LEU A 158 -25.92 3.40 29.04
C LEU A 158 -26.33 4.39 30.16
N GLN A 159 -25.42 5.27 30.54
CA GLN A 159 -25.57 6.23 31.62
C GLN A 159 -25.56 7.66 31.08
N VAL A 160 -26.37 8.54 31.66
CA VAL A 160 -26.23 9.98 31.50
C VAL A 160 -25.19 10.47 32.51
N ILE A 161 -24.10 11.06 32.03
CA ILE A 161 -22.98 11.51 32.85
C ILE A 161 -22.93 13.04 33.01
N GLY A 162 -23.71 13.78 32.22
CA GLY A 162 -23.72 15.23 32.25
C GLY A 162 -24.75 15.84 31.31
N GLU A 163 -24.82 17.16 31.35
CA GLU A 163 -25.59 17.99 30.42
C GLU A 163 -24.66 18.64 29.41
N ALA A 164 -25.15 18.87 28.20
CA ALA A 164 -24.41 19.54 27.12
C ALA A 164 -25.13 20.86 26.77
N PRO A 165 -24.37 21.88 26.28
CA PRO A 165 -24.98 23.09 25.76
C PRO A 165 -25.94 22.78 24.60
N GLU A 166 -26.97 23.64 24.45
CA GLU A 166 -27.92 23.53 23.34
C GLU A 166 -27.21 23.62 21.99
N GLY A 167 -27.54 22.72 21.05
CA GLY A 167 -26.94 22.67 19.71
C GLY A 167 -25.59 21.96 19.63
N VAL A 168 -25.02 21.54 20.77
CA VAL A 168 -23.76 20.74 20.75
C VAL A 168 -24.11 19.26 20.64
N SER A 169 -23.53 18.61 19.66
CA SER A 169 -23.65 17.15 19.46
C SER A 169 -22.30 16.57 18.98
N GLY A 170 -22.16 15.25 19.07
CA GLY A 170 -20.97 14.56 18.61
C GLY A 170 -20.79 13.18 19.24
N THR A 171 -19.79 12.47 18.76
CA THR A 171 -19.39 11.18 19.30
C THR A 171 -17.91 11.20 19.67
N LYS A 172 -17.58 10.61 20.81
CA LYS A 172 -16.20 10.36 21.23
C LYS A 172 -16.07 8.87 21.53
N VAL A 173 -15.17 8.22 20.81
CA VAL A 173 -14.83 6.80 21.02
C VAL A 173 -13.37 6.72 21.48
N THR A 174 -13.13 6.03 22.59
CA THR A 174 -11.78 5.72 23.08
C THR A 174 -11.63 4.23 23.20
N PHE A 175 -10.56 3.65 22.68
CA PHE A 175 -10.34 2.20 22.74
C PHE A 175 -8.86 1.84 22.90
N LEU A 176 -8.60 0.72 23.56
CA LEU A 176 -7.28 0.14 23.72
C LEU A 176 -7.27 -1.24 23.04
N PRO A 177 -6.45 -1.47 21.99
CA PRO A 177 -6.35 -2.78 21.34
C PRO A 177 -5.97 -3.90 22.30
N ASP A 178 -6.45 -5.11 22.03
CA ASP A 178 -6.13 -6.28 22.86
C ASP A 178 -4.76 -6.85 22.46
N HIS A 179 -3.78 -6.66 23.33
CA HIS A 179 -2.40 -7.11 23.16
C HIS A 179 -2.24 -8.65 23.01
N THR A 180 -3.30 -9.41 23.27
CA THR A 180 -3.28 -10.87 23.05
C THR A 180 -3.66 -11.27 21.63
N ILE A 181 -4.09 -10.31 20.81
CA ILE A 181 -4.54 -10.54 19.42
C ILE A 181 -3.52 -9.99 18.41
N PHE A 182 -3.00 -8.79 18.67
CA PHE A 182 -2.09 -8.12 17.74
C PHE A 182 -0.63 -8.46 18.02
N GLU A 183 0.15 -8.62 16.96
CA GLU A 183 1.60 -8.88 17.02
C GLU A 183 2.37 -7.66 17.53
N ASP A 184 1.94 -6.47 17.15
CA ASP A 184 2.42 -5.18 17.63
C ASP A 184 1.21 -4.35 18.10
N ASN A 185 1.39 -3.61 19.21
CA ASN A 185 0.34 -2.78 19.78
C ASN A 185 0.72 -1.29 19.80
N ILE A 186 1.78 -0.90 19.10
CA ILE A 186 2.26 0.48 19.05
C ILE A 186 1.77 1.13 17.76
N TYR A 187 0.95 2.18 17.89
CA TYR A 187 0.51 2.95 16.74
C TYR A 187 1.65 3.78 16.15
N ASP A 188 1.83 3.70 14.84
CA ASP A 188 2.71 4.57 14.09
C ASP A 188 2.00 5.88 13.75
N TYR A 189 2.60 6.99 14.19
CA TYR A 189 2.06 8.33 13.95
C TYR A 189 2.02 8.68 12.46
N ASP A 190 3.05 8.28 11.70
CA ASP A 190 3.19 8.69 10.31
C ASP A 190 2.22 7.92 9.41
N ILE A 191 1.93 6.66 9.71
CA ILE A 191 0.87 5.88 9.05
C ILE A 191 -0.50 6.57 9.26
N LEU A 192 -0.86 6.88 10.50
CA LEU A 192 -2.13 7.57 10.79
C LEU A 192 -2.17 8.96 10.15
N ARG A 193 -1.07 9.73 10.21
CA ARG A 193 -0.97 11.05 9.60
C ARG A 193 -1.26 11.01 8.10
N ASN A 194 -0.70 10.06 7.38
CA ASN A 194 -0.84 9.94 5.95
C ASN A 194 -2.28 9.63 5.56
N ARG A 195 -2.88 8.64 6.21
CA ARG A 195 -4.28 8.25 5.95
C ARG A 195 -5.27 9.36 6.31
N LEU A 196 -5.11 10.02 7.44
CA LEU A 196 -5.99 11.11 7.85
C LEU A 196 -5.88 12.34 6.92
N ARG A 197 -4.69 12.61 6.37
CA ARG A 197 -4.49 13.63 5.34
C ARG A 197 -5.23 13.29 4.05
N GLU A 198 -5.15 12.05 3.60
CA GLU A 198 -5.87 11.56 2.42
C GLU A 198 -7.38 11.72 2.59
N MET A 199 -7.94 11.31 3.74
CA MET A 199 -9.36 11.47 4.05
C MET A 199 -9.79 12.95 4.03
N ALA A 200 -8.93 13.86 4.51
CA ALA A 200 -9.20 15.29 4.48
C ALA A 200 -9.21 15.87 3.05
N PHE A 201 -8.34 15.38 2.14
CA PHE A 201 -8.40 15.74 0.72
C PHE A 201 -9.68 15.25 0.04
N LEU A 202 -10.11 14.04 0.35
CA LEU A 202 -11.31 13.43 -0.25
C LEU A 202 -12.62 14.02 0.26
N THR A 203 -12.60 14.66 1.44
CA THR A 203 -13.77 15.29 2.05
C THR A 203 -13.57 16.78 2.14
N LYS A 204 -13.88 17.46 1.05
CA LYS A 204 -13.71 18.92 0.91
C LYS A 204 -14.32 19.68 2.11
N GLY A 205 -13.50 20.57 2.73
CA GLY A 205 -13.91 21.40 3.84
C GLY A 205 -13.93 20.71 5.22
N LEU A 206 -13.70 19.39 5.31
CA LEU A 206 -13.56 18.69 6.58
C LEU A 206 -12.18 18.98 7.19
N LYS A 207 -12.17 19.34 8.47
CA LYS A 207 -10.95 19.46 9.27
C LYS A 207 -10.70 18.15 10.01
N ILE A 208 -9.48 17.59 9.88
CA ILE A 208 -9.04 16.43 10.66
C ILE A 208 -7.76 16.80 11.40
N SER A 209 -7.71 16.53 12.71
CA SER A 209 -6.53 16.79 13.55
C SER A 209 -6.00 15.49 14.16
N LEU A 210 -4.69 15.29 14.12
CA LEU A 210 -3.99 14.18 14.77
C LEU A 210 -3.05 14.72 15.85
N THR A 211 -3.18 14.21 17.08
CA THR A 211 -2.33 14.56 18.21
C THR A 211 -1.68 13.31 18.80
N ASP A 212 -0.36 13.26 18.88
CA ASP A 212 0.39 12.24 19.60
C ASP A 212 0.78 12.76 20.99
N LYS A 213 0.12 12.25 22.01
CA LYS A 213 0.32 12.63 23.43
C LYS A 213 1.46 11.85 24.11
N ARG A 214 2.04 10.88 23.43
CA ARG A 214 3.19 10.11 23.95
C ARG A 214 4.48 10.94 23.96
N LEU A 215 4.50 12.06 23.23
CA LEU A 215 5.65 12.95 23.09
C LEU A 215 5.48 14.23 23.92
N ILE A 216 6.60 14.77 24.42
CA ILE A 216 6.62 16.05 25.13
C ILE A 216 7.61 17.00 24.38
N PRO A 217 7.15 18.11 23.77
CA PRO A 217 5.75 18.52 23.63
C PRO A 217 4.94 17.59 22.70
N GLU A 218 3.62 17.58 22.87
CA GLU A 218 2.73 16.82 22.00
C GLU A 218 2.95 17.15 20.53
N LYS A 219 2.91 16.13 19.67
CA LYS A 219 3.03 16.32 18.22
C LYS A 219 1.64 16.47 17.61
N VAL A 220 1.32 17.68 17.11
CA VAL A 220 0.00 18.00 16.55
C VAL A 220 0.11 18.32 15.07
N ARG A 221 -0.81 17.76 14.28
CA ARG A 221 -1.03 18.11 12.86
C ARG A 221 -2.51 18.25 12.58
N SER A 222 -2.85 19.23 11.75
CA SER A 222 -4.22 19.45 11.27
C SER A 222 -4.23 19.52 9.76
N PHE A 223 -5.24 18.92 9.16
CA PHE A 223 -5.49 18.87 7.72
C PHE A 223 -6.85 19.51 7.44
N HIS A 224 -6.88 20.40 6.46
CA HIS A 224 -8.10 21.08 6.02
C HIS A 224 -7.90 21.60 4.61
N TYR A 225 -8.66 21.09 3.65
CA TYR A 225 -8.47 21.34 2.23
C TYR A 225 -9.77 21.78 1.58
N GLU A 226 -9.87 23.08 1.27
CA GLU A 226 -11.04 23.66 0.59
C GLU A 226 -11.10 23.29 -0.89
N GLY A 227 -9.97 23.02 -1.52
CA GLY A 227 -9.90 22.59 -2.92
C GLY A 227 -10.11 21.09 -3.13
N GLY A 228 -10.20 20.29 -2.06
CA GLY A 228 -10.46 18.86 -2.12
C GLY A 228 -9.44 18.09 -2.97
N ILE A 229 -9.92 17.26 -3.91
CA ILE A 229 -9.06 16.43 -4.75
C ILE A 229 -8.17 17.23 -5.73
N LYS A 230 -8.46 18.50 -6.00
CA LYS A 230 -7.56 19.38 -6.77
C LYS A 230 -6.29 19.67 -5.98
N GLU A 231 -6.42 19.96 -4.68
CA GLU A 231 -5.27 20.13 -3.78
C GLU A 231 -4.52 18.82 -3.59
N PHE A 232 -5.21 17.69 -3.64
CA PHE A 232 -4.57 16.38 -3.57
C PHE A 232 -3.65 16.17 -4.78
N VAL A 233 -4.09 16.45 -6.01
CA VAL A 233 -3.23 16.38 -7.20
C VAL A 233 -2.04 17.34 -7.10
N THR A 234 -2.26 18.56 -6.59
CA THR A 234 -1.17 19.50 -6.33
C THR A 234 -0.17 18.95 -5.32
N TYR A 235 -0.67 18.29 -4.28
CA TYR A 235 0.17 17.63 -3.28
C TYR A 235 0.99 16.47 -3.87
N LEU A 236 0.42 15.65 -4.76
CA LEU A 236 1.13 14.59 -5.46
C LEU A 236 2.25 15.14 -6.34
N ASN A 237 2.05 16.32 -6.93
CA ASN A 237 3.01 16.97 -7.80
C ASN A 237 4.02 17.87 -7.08
N ARG A 238 3.98 18.00 -5.73
CA ARG A 238 4.83 18.94 -4.99
C ARG A 238 6.34 18.78 -5.20
N HIS A 239 6.80 17.58 -5.58
CA HIS A 239 8.20 17.26 -5.85
C HIS A 239 8.47 16.96 -7.33
N ARG A 240 7.51 17.25 -8.22
CA ARG A 240 7.59 17.12 -9.68
C ARG A 240 7.40 18.49 -10.33
N ASP A 241 7.71 18.61 -11.61
CA ASP A 241 7.46 19.84 -12.36
C ASP A 241 6.20 19.67 -13.23
N PRO A 242 5.08 20.30 -12.83
CA PRO A 242 3.86 20.26 -13.64
C PRO A 242 4.11 20.91 -15.00
N LEU A 243 3.59 20.32 -16.07
CA LEU A 243 3.73 20.85 -17.42
C LEU A 243 2.85 22.08 -17.68
N TYR A 244 1.88 22.32 -16.83
CA TYR A 244 0.97 23.47 -16.83
C TYR A 244 0.46 23.73 -15.41
N ASN A 245 0.08 24.98 -15.12
CA ASN A 245 -0.19 25.42 -13.75
C ASN A 245 -1.52 24.94 -13.18
N GLU A 246 -2.53 24.77 -14.03
CA GLU A 246 -3.89 24.42 -13.59
C GLU A 246 -4.07 22.91 -13.42
N VAL A 247 -4.74 22.50 -12.36
CA VAL A 247 -5.26 21.14 -12.22
C VAL A 247 -6.57 21.05 -12.98
N ILE A 248 -6.63 20.17 -13.99
CA ILE A 248 -7.86 19.89 -14.74
C ILE A 248 -8.83 19.18 -13.80
N TYR A 249 -10.08 19.65 -13.76
CA TYR A 249 -11.10 19.14 -12.88
C TYR A 249 -12.39 18.85 -13.64
N CYS A 250 -12.93 17.65 -13.44
CA CYS A 250 -14.20 17.20 -14.01
C CYS A 250 -15.13 16.79 -12.87
N GLU A 251 -16.35 17.31 -12.87
CA GLU A 251 -17.38 17.00 -11.88
C GLU A 251 -18.73 16.80 -12.54
N GLY A 252 -19.50 15.83 -12.08
CA GLY A 252 -20.87 15.63 -12.58
C GLY A 252 -21.57 14.47 -11.92
N VAL A 253 -22.88 14.35 -12.17
CA VAL A 253 -23.71 13.25 -11.69
C VAL A 253 -24.33 12.54 -12.90
N ARG A 254 -24.20 11.21 -12.94
CA ARG A 254 -24.85 10.35 -13.95
C ARG A 254 -25.42 9.12 -13.27
N ASP A 255 -26.67 8.81 -13.56
CA ASP A 255 -27.38 7.64 -13.04
C ASP A 255 -27.31 7.51 -11.49
N GLY A 256 -27.35 8.65 -10.79
CA GLY A 256 -27.24 8.71 -9.33
C GLY A 256 -25.82 8.58 -8.78
N ILE A 257 -24.80 8.42 -9.63
CA ILE A 257 -23.40 8.36 -9.26
C ILE A 257 -22.79 9.75 -9.39
N SER A 258 -22.23 10.28 -8.30
CA SER A 258 -21.43 11.49 -8.30
C SER A 258 -20.01 11.14 -8.69
N VAL A 259 -19.46 11.86 -9.67
CA VAL A 259 -18.10 11.64 -10.20
C VAL A 259 -17.30 12.92 -10.02
N GLU A 260 -16.14 12.81 -9.44
CA GLU A 260 -15.13 13.87 -9.34
C GLU A 260 -13.79 13.32 -9.82
N VAL A 261 -13.15 14.02 -10.74
CA VAL A 261 -11.82 13.69 -11.26
C VAL A 261 -10.95 14.92 -11.28
N ALA A 262 -9.75 14.83 -10.73
CA ALA A 262 -8.72 15.85 -10.85
C ALA A 262 -7.49 15.25 -11.49
N LEU A 263 -6.85 15.96 -12.43
CA LEU A 263 -5.66 15.45 -13.11
C LEU A 263 -4.70 16.57 -13.53
N GLN A 264 -3.40 16.26 -13.56
CA GLN A 264 -2.36 17.17 -14.04
C GLN A 264 -1.15 16.36 -14.51
N HIS A 265 -0.58 16.69 -15.67
CA HIS A 265 0.65 16.06 -16.14
C HIS A 265 1.88 16.81 -15.63
N ASN A 266 2.93 16.05 -15.34
CA ASN A 266 4.23 16.51 -14.90
C ASN A 266 5.34 15.99 -15.84
N ASP A 267 6.58 16.34 -15.56
CA ASP A 267 7.75 15.99 -16.35
C ASP A 267 8.25 14.54 -16.16
N SER A 268 7.72 13.81 -15.17
CA SER A 268 8.13 12.42 -14.90
C SER A 268 7.64 11.42 -15.96
N TYR A 269 8.09 10.17 -15.84
CA TYR A 269 7.71 9.07 -16.74
C TYR A 269 6.67 8.13 -16.11
N ASN A 270 6.41 8.26 -14.81
CA ASN A 270 5.54 7.36 -14.06
C ASN A 270 4.11 7.93 -13.95
N GLU A 271 3.12 7.03 -13.98
CA GLU A 271 1.72 7.33 -13.66
C GLU A 271 1.53 7.29 -12.13
N SER A 272 0.78 8.26 -11.59
CA SER A 272 0.33 8.30 -10.18
C SER A 272 -1.17 8.55 -10.17
N THR A 273 -1.95 7.51 -10.46
CA THR A 273 -3.42 7.57 -10.52
C THR A 273 -4.00 6.77 -9.36
N TYR A 274 -4.76 7.44 -8.48
CA TYR A 274 -5.44 6.84 -7.34
C TYR A 274 -6.94 6.92 -7.52
N SER A 275 -7.65 5.87 -7.12
CA SER A 275 -9.10 5.77 -7.28
C SER A 275 -9.82 5.46 -5.98
N PHE A 276 -10.96 6.12 -5.78
CA PHE A 276 -11.71 6.09 -4.55
C PHE A 276 -13.21 5.89 -4.81
N VAL A 277 -13.85 5.15 -3.92
CA VAL A 277 -15.30 4.93 -3.91
C VAL A 277 -15.82 5.24 -2.51
N ASN A 278 -16.67 6.25 -2.35
CA ASN A 278 -17.17 6.69 -1.03
C ASN A 278 -16.00 6.95 -0.04
N ASN A 279 -14.92 7.58 -0.51
CA ASN A 279 -13.67 7.86 0.21
C ASN A 279 -12.84 6.62 0.61
N ILE A 280 -13.20 5.43 0.13
CA ILE A 280 -12.41 4.21 0.31
C ILE A 280 -11.44 4.09 -0.85
N ASN A 281 -10.15 3.89 -0.55
CA ASN A 281 -9.13 3.62 -1.56
C ASN A 281 -9.39 2.27 -2.24
N THR A 282 -9.25 2.25 -3.58
CA THR A 282 -9.37 1.04 -4.39
C THR A 282 -8.07 0.79 -5.14
N PRO A 283 -7.04 0.24 -4.51
CA PRO A 283 -5.71 0.08 -5.10
C PRO A 283 -5.71 -0.85 -6.32
N GLU A 284 -6.61 -1.81 -6.39
CA GLU A 284 -6.82 -2.64 -7.59
C GLU A 284 -7.76 -1.97 -8.63
N GLY A 285 -8.18 -0.74 -8.36
CA GLY A 285 -9.06 0.03 -9.25
C GLY A 285 -10.49 -0.50 -9.31
N GLY A 286 -10.94 -0.79 -10.50
CA GLY A 286 -12.30 -1.28 -10.78
C GLY A 286 -12.93 -0.58 -11.97
N THR A 287 -14.23 -0.69 -12.10
CA THR A 287 -15.00 -0.20 -13.25
C THR A 287 -14.92 1.32 -13.43
N HIS A 288 -14.89 2.10 -12.33
CA HIS A 288 -14.76 3.55 -12.34
C HIS A 288 -13.40 4.01 -12.89
N LEU A 289 -12.30 3.37 -12.46
CA LEU A 289 -10.96 3.65 -12.97
C LEU A 289 -10.85 3.25 -14.44
N THR A 290 -11.45 2.11 -14.83
CA THR A 290 -11.52 1.69 -16.23
C THR A 290 -12.26 2.72 -17.09
N GLY A 291 -13.37 3.29 -16.59
CA GLY A 291 -14.12 4.37 -17.25
C GLY A 291 -13.27 5.62 -17.46
N PHE A 292 -12.51 6.04 -16.44
CA PHE A 292 -11.57 7.16 -16.54
C PHE A 292 -10.50 6.92 -17.60
N LYS A 293 -9.81 5.76 -17.55
CA LYS A 293 -8.74 5.41 -18.50
C LYS A 293 -9.25 5.35 -19.94
N SER A 294 -10.46 4.84 -20.16
CA SER A 294 -11.12 4.82 -21.46
C SER A 294 -11.42 6.24 -21.95
N ALA A 295 -12.02 7.08 -21.09
CA ALA A 295 -12.42 8.45 -21.43
C ALA A 295 -11.21 9.31 -21.83
N ILE A 296 -10.14 9.34 -21.02
CA ILE A 296 -8.96 10.16 -21.35
C ILE A 296 -8.32 9.70 -22.65
N THR A 297 -8.23 8.39 -22.87
CA THR A 297 -7.65 7.84 -24.11
C THR A 297 -8.45 8.28 -25.33
N LYS A 298 -9.77 8.21 -25.26
CA LYS A 298 -10.65 8.64 -26.34
C LYS A 298 -10.56 10.16 -26.59
N VAL A 299 -10.75 10.96 -25.55
CA VAL A 299 -10.82 12.43 -25.68
C VAL A 299 -9.54 13.02 -26.23
N PHE A 300 -8.38 12.58 -25.74
CA PHE A 300 -7.10 13.09 -26.25
C PHE A 300 -6.82 12.66 -27.69
N ASN A 301 -7.18 11.44 -28.09
CA ASN A 301 -7.03 11.00 -29.47
C ASN A 301 -7.99 11.77 -30.40
N ASP A 302 -9.26 11.94 -30.02
CA ASP A 302 -10.24 12.70 -30.79
C ASP A 302 -9.78 14.15 -30.97
N TYR A 303 -9.30 14.80 -29.91
CA TYR A 303 -8.73 16.14 -29.95
C TYR A 303 -7.51 16.24 -30.87
N ALA A 304 -6.57 15.30 -30.74
CA ALA A 304 -5.33 15.28 -31.50
C ALA A 304 -5.58 15.10 -33.00
N ARG A 305 -6.57 14.28 -33.38
CA ARG A 305 -6.99 14.09 -34.76
C ARG A 305 -7.74 15.31 -35.31
N LYS A 306 -8.73 15.83 -34.57
CA LYS A 306 -9.50 17.03 -34.95
C LYS A 306 -8.59 18.23 -35.24
N ASN A 307 -7.49 18.36 -34.50
CA ASN A 307 -6.53 19.46 -34.63
C ASN A 307 -5.30 19.12 -35.48
N ASN A 308 -5.28 17.98 -36.20
CA ASN A 308 -4.18 17.52 -37.05
C ASN A 308 -2.83 17.40 -36.34
N ILE A 309 -2.80 17.19 -35.03
CA ILE A 309 -1.56 16.93 -34.26
C ILE A 309 -1.08 15.52 -34.56
N ILE A 310 -1.98 14.55 -34.69
CA ILE A 310 -1.73 13.20 -35.17
C ILE A 310 -2.29 13.10 -36.60
N LYS A 311 -1.49 12.65 -37.57
CA LYS A 311 -1.90 12.48 -38.96
C LYS A 311 -2.82 11.27 -39.12
N GLU A 312 -3.70 11.27 -40.12
CA GLU A 312 -4.63 10.15 -40.37
C GLU A 312 -3.93 8.77 -40.50
N LYS A 313 -2.73 8.76 -41.05
CA LYS A 313 -1.93 7.54 -41.26
C LYS A 313 -1.19 7.05 -40.03
N ASP A 314 -1.08 7.85 -38.98
CA ASP A 314 -0.35 7.52 -37.79
C ASP A 314 -1.27 6.77 -36.81
N ASP A 315 -0.73 5.87 -36.01
CA ASP A 315 -1.46 5.13 -34.99
C ASP A 315 -1.96 6.07 -33.89
N ASN A 316 -3.09 5.72 -33.26
CA ASN A 316 -3.57 6.41 -32.05
C ASN A 316 -2.56 6.30 -30.91
N LEU A 317 -2.55 7.32 -30.05
CA LEU A 317 -1.86 7.25 -28.76
C LEU A 317 -2.48 6.16 -27.89
N SER A 318 -1.66 5.31 -27.30
CA SER A 318 -2.15 4.33 -26.33
C SER A 318 -2.52 5.00 -25.00
N GLY A 319 -3.28 4.29 -24.18
CA GLY A 319 -3.58 4.78 -22.82
C GLY A 319 -2.31 5.06 -22.03
N ASP A 320 -1.30 4.19 -22.12
CA ASP A 320 -0.02 4.37 -21.42
C ASP A 320 0.77 5.59 -21.89
N ASP A 321 0.76 5.88 -23.20
CA ASP A 321 1.40 7.08 -23.74
C ASP A 321 0.79 8.36 -23.13
N LEU A 322 -0.54 8.36 -22.91
CA LEU A 322 -1.29 9.50 -22.38
C LEU A 322 -1.20 9.61 -20.85
N ARG A 323 -0.86 8.52 -20.16
CA ARG A 323 -0.72 8.51 -18.71
C ARG A 323 0.73 8.67 -18.25
N GLU A 324 1.69 8.74 -19.16
CA GLU A 324 3.07 9.05 -18.80
C GLU A 324 3.15 10.43 -18.13
N GLY A 325 3.62 10.44 -16.87
CA GLY A 325 3.70 11.63 -16.02
C GLY A 325 2.34 12.18 -15.58
N LEU A 326 1.29 11.37 -15.59
CA LEU A 326 -0.03 11.76 -15.10
C LEU A 326 -0.12 11.59 -13.58
N ALA A 327 -0.50 12.64 -12.86
CA ALA A 327 -1.04 12.60 -11.52
C ALA A 327 -2.56 12.80 -11.58
N ALA A 328 -3.33 11.83 -11.09
CA ALA A 328 -4.79 11.88 -11.15
C ALA A 328 -5.46 11.26 -9.93
N ILE A 329 -6.58 11.86 -9.53
CA ILE A 329 -7.49 11.33 -8.51
C ILE A 329 -8.85 11.10 -9.16
N VAL A 330 -9.37 9.89 -9.04
CA VAL A 330 -10.69 9.49 -9.51
C VAL A 330 -11.53 9.14 -8.29
N SER A 331 -12.53 9.95 -7.96
CA SER A 331 -13.41 9.75 -6.82
C SER A 331 -14.84 9.64 -7.27
N ILE A 332 -15.53 8.59 -6.85
CA ILE A 332 -16.96 8.47 -7.07
C ILE A 332 -17.71 8.28 -5.76
N LYS A 333 -18.97 8.72 -5.74
CA LYS A 333 -19.92 8.48 -4.65
C LYS A 333 -21.12 7.73 -5.22
N ILE A 334 -21.36 6.54 -4.70
CA ILE A 334 -22.43 5.64 -5.12
C ILE A 334 -23.15 5.09 -3.89
N SER A 335 -24.48 4.93 -3.98
CA SER A 335 -25.30 4.52 -2.84
C SER A 335 -25.11 3.06 -2.43
N ASP A 336 -24.85 2.17 -3.39
CA ASP A 336 -24.70 0.72 -3.15
C ASP A 336 -23.45 0.18 -3.86
N PRO A 337 -22.24 0.44 -3.33
CA PRO A 337 -21.02 -0.05 -3.94
C PRO A 337 -20.84 -1.56 -3.70
N GLN A 338 -20.48 -2.26 -4.78
CA GLN A 338 -20.18 -3.69 -4.79
C GLN A 338 -18.68 -3.86 -5.02
N PHE A 339 -17.99 -4.37 -3.99
CA PHE A 339 -16.54 -4.60 -4.07
C PHE A 339 -16.24 -6.09 -4.29
N GLU A 340 -15.15 -6.36 -4.98
CA GLU A 340 -14.57 -7.70 -5.04
C GLU A 340 -13.82 -7.98 -3.72
N GLY A 341 -14.48 -8.66 -2.78
CA GLY A 341 -13.92 -9.06 -1.49
C GLY A 341 -14.14 -8.06 -0.34
N GLN A 342 -13.83 -8.52 0.88
CA GLN A 342 -14.05 -7.79 2.13
C GLN A 342 -13.12 -6.59 2.29
N THR A 343 -11.93 -6.64 1.74
CA THR A 343 -10.92 -5.58 1.80
C THR A 343 -11.21 -4.38 0.91
N LYS A 344 -12.31 -4.42 0.12
CA LYS A 344 -12.81 -3.32 -0.71
C LYS A 344 -11.80 -2.78 -1.75
N GLN A 345 -10.84 -3.58 -2.18
CA GLN A 345 -9.72 -3.16 -3.03
C GLN A 345 -10.12 -2.85 -4.47
N LYS A 346 -11.24 -3.41 -4.95
CA LYS A 346 -11.68 -3.26 -6.34
C LYS A 346 -13.19 -3.11 -6.46
N LEU A 347 -13.64 -2.11 -7.22
CA LEU A 347 -15.07 -1.89 -7.48
C LEU A 347 -15.59 -2.76 -8.63
N GLY A 348 -16.70 -3.46 -8.38
CA GLY A 348 -17.38 -4.34 -9.35
C GLY A 348 -18.58 -3.72 -10.09
N ASN A 349 -19.18 -2.63 -9.58
CA ASN A 349 -20.38 -2.00 -10.16
C ASN A 349 -20.23 -1.68 -11.66
N SER A 350 -20.97 -2.34 -12.53
CA SER A 350 -20.87 -2.14 -13.98
C SER A 350 -21.31 -0.74 -14.44
N GLU A 351 -22.25 -0.12 -13.73
CA GLU A 351 -22.81 1.22 -14.00
C GLU A 351 -21.82 2.35 -13.71
N ALA A 352 -20.80 2.12 -12.87
CA ALA A 352 -19.81 3.14 -12.56
C ALA A 352 -18.91 3.47 -13.77
N ARG A 353 -18.61 2.50 -14.64
CA ARG A 353 -17.80 2.72 -15.83
C ARG A 353 -18.42 3.74 -16.79
N PRO A 354 -19.65 3.56 -17.32
CA PRO A 354 -20.25 4.53 -18.23
C PRO A 354 -20.52 5.88 -17.58
N ALA A 355 -20.81 5.93 -16.26
CA ALA A 355 -21.02 7.18 -15.55
C ALA A 355 -19.73 8.03 -15.55
N VAL A 356 -18.60 7.44 -15.17
CA VAL A 356 -17.29 8.14 -15.18
C VAL A 356 -16.88 8.48 -16.61
N GLU A 357 -17.02 7.55 -17.56
CA GLU A 357 -16.67 7.78 -18.97
C GLU A 357 -17.45 8.95 -19.55
N SER A 358 -18.75 9.07 -19.26
CA SER A 358 -19.60 10.15 -19.74
C SER A 358 -19.18 11.52 -19.16
N VAL A 359 -19.06 11.61 -17.83
CA VAL A 359 -18.69 12.87 -17.15
C VAL A 359 -17.32 13.35 -17.59
N VAL A 360 -16.33 12.47 -17.60
CA VAL A 360 -14.96 12.83 -18.00
C VAL A 360 -14.90 13.21 -19.48
N THR A 361 -15.56 12.45 -20.36
CA THR A 361 -15.57 12.78 -21.81
C THR A 361 -16.16 14.16 -22.05
N GLU A 362 -17.28 14.47 -21.44
CA GLU A 362 -17.96 15.76 -21.62
C GLU A 362 -17.09 16.92 -21.10
N GLN A 363 -16.69 16.86 -19.84
CA GLN A 363 -15.98 17.95 -19.17
C GLN A 363 -14.57 18.17 -19.73
N LEU A 364 -13.83 17.08 -19.98
CA LEU A 364 -12.49 17.17 -20.53
C LEU A 364 -12.49 17.69 -21.97
N THR A 365 -13.48 17.31 -22.80
CA THR A 365 -13.62 17.85 -24.15
C THR A 365 -13.81 19.37 -24.11
N TYR A 366 -14.70 19.86 -23.24
CA TYR A 366 -14.88 21.30 -23.03
C TYR A 366 -13.59 22.00 -22.60
N TYR A 367 -12.90 21.40 -21.62
CA TYR A 367 -11.66 21.97 -21.10
C TYR A 367 -10.59 22.10 -22.19
N LEU A 368 -10.39 21.06 -23.01
CA LEU A 368 -9.37 21.06 -24.06
C LEU A 368 -9.69 22.07 -25.18
N GLU A 369 -10.96 22.27 -25.51
CA GLU A 369 -11.38 23.29 -26.48
C GLU A 369 -11.13 24.71 -25.97
N GLN A 370 -11.31 24.95 -24.67
CA GLN A 370 -11.04 26.24 -24.04
C GLN A 370 -9.53 26.48 -23.81
N ASN A 371 -8.75 25.41 -23.67
CA ASN A 371 -7.33 25.46 -23.31
C ASN A 371 -6.43 24.76 -24.35
N PRO A 372 -6.40 25.22 -25.62
CA PRO A 372 -5.69 24.55 -26.72
C PRO A 372 -4.18 24.44 -26.49
N GLN A 373 -3.57 25.36 -25.70
CA GLN A 373 -2.16 25.31 -25.38
C GLN A 373 -1.84 24.13 -24.45
N ILE A 374 -2.66 23.92 -23.41
CA ILE A 374 -2.53 22.79 -22.48
C ILE A 374 -2.76 21.48 -23.22
N ALA A 375 -3.83 21.41 -24.04
CA ALA A 375 -4.10 20.24 -24.87
C ALA A 375 -2.90 19.85 -25.75
N LYS A 376 -2.27 20.83 -26.40
CA LYS A 376 -1.09 20.63 -27.24
C LYS A 376 0.12 20.13 -26.43
N ILE A 377 0.34 20.64 -25.22
CA ILE A 377 1.42 20.17 -24.33
C ILE A 377 1.22 18.70 -24.00
N ILE A 378 0.03 18.31 -23.58
CA ILE A 378 -0.30 16.92 -23.20
C ILE A 378 -0.13 15.98 -24.39
N VAL A 379 -0.73 16.29 -25.53
CA VAL A 379 -0.65 15.45 -26.73
C VAL A 379 0.79 15.33 -27.24
N ASN A 380 1.58 16.42 -27.19
CA ASN A 380 2.99 16.35 -27.59
C ASN A 380 3.82 15.45 -26.65
N LYS A 381 3.60 15.51 -25.32
CA LYS A 381 4.24 14.59 -24.37
C LYS A 381 3.89 13.14 -24.70
N ALA A 382 2.60 12.86 -24.89
CA ALA A 382 2.13 11.52 -25.25
C ALA A 382 2.71 11.02 -26.59
N ALA A 383 2.87 11.90 -27.58
CA ALA A 383 3.50 11.56 -28.86
C ALA A 383 5.01 11.26 -28.71
N VAL A 384 5.68 11.88 -27.74
CA VAL A 384 7.08 11.54 -27.39
C VAL A 384 7.13 10.17 -26.72
N ALA A 385 6.23 9.90 -25.77
CA ALA A 385 6.09 8.61 -25.11
C ALA A 385 5.81 7.47 -26.12
N GLN A 386 4.86 7.68 -27.04
CA GLN A 386 4.55 6.74 -28.12
C GLN A 386 5.78 6.38 -28.96
N ARG A 387 6.56 7.38 -29.38
CA ARG A 387 7.78 7.14 -30.16
C ARG A 387 8.79 6.31 -29.39
N ALA A 388 8.97 6.59 -28.11
CA ALA A 388 9.85 5.82 -27.23
C ALA A 388 9.38 4.37 -27.09
N ARG A 389 8.09 4.15 -26.85
CA ARG A 389 7.48 2.82 -26.73
C ARG A 389 7.61 2.03 -28.04
N ILE A 390 7.34 2.63 -29.19
CA ILE A 390 7.49 1.98 -30.50
C ILE A 390 8.96 1.61 -30.77
N ALA A 391 9.90 2.51 -30.45
CA ALA A 391 11.32 2.25 -30.58
C ALA A 391 11.78 1.08 -29.70
N ALA A 392 11.34 1.07 -28.45
CA ALA A 392 11.61 -0.01 -27.49
C ALA A 392 11.03 -1.36 -27.97
N ARG A 393 9.80 -1.36 -28.48
CA ARG A 393 9.16 -2.56 -29.05
C ARG A 393 9.92 -3.09 -30.27
N LYS A 394 10.30 -2.23 -31.21
CA LYS A 394 11.11 -2.62 -32.37
C LYS A 394 12.46 -3.21 -31.97
N ALA A 395 13.15 -2.61 -31.01
CA ALA A 395 14.41 -3.15 -30.49
C ALA A 395 14.23 -4.54 -29.88
N ARG A 396 13.15 -4.76 -29.12
CA ARG A 396 12.78 -6.07 -28.55
C ARG A 396 12.47 -7.09 -29.64
N ASP A 397 11.69 -6.73 -30.65
CA ASP A 397 11.32 -7.63 -31.75
C ASP A 397 12.54 -8.03 -32.60
N VAL A 398 13.49 -7.12 -32.82
CA VAL A 398 14.76 -7.43 -33.48
C VAL A 398 15.58 -8.41 -32.64
N ALA A 399 15.71 -8.16 -31.35
CA ALA A 399 16.40 -9.07 -30.43
C ALA A 399 15.71 -10.45 -30.35
N ARG A 400 14.37 -10.51 -30.34
CA ARG A 400 13.61 -11.77 -30.41
C ARG A 400 13.82 -12.52 -31.72
N LYS A 401 13.83 -11.84 -32.86
CA LYS A 401 14.06 -12.47 -34.17
C LYS A 401 15.48 -12.98 -34.31
N ALA A 402 16.46 -12.28 -33.76
CA ALA A 402 17.85 -12.76 -33.70
C ALA A 402 18.00 -14.03 -32.83
N ASN A 403 17.15 -14.16 -31.78
CA ASN A 403 17.17 -15.31 -30.87
C ASN A 403 16.19 -16.43 -31.27
N LEU A 404 15.41 -16.29 -32.34
CA LEU A 404 14.49 -17.33 -32.84
C LEU A 404 15.19 -18.50 -33.53
N SER A 405 16.50 -18.42 -33.78
CA SER A 405 17.32 -19.55 -34.21
C SER A 405 17.91 -20.37 -33.05
N ASP A 406 17.87 -19.87 -31.82
CA ASP A 406 18.19 -20.62 -30.60
C ASP A 406 16.99 -20.53 -29.63
N ASN A 407 16.45 -21.69 -29.19
CA ASN A 407 15.41 -21.84 -28.16
C ASN A 407 15.59 -20.79 -27.07
N MET A 408 14.50 -20.08 -26.69
CA MET A 408 14.43 -19.04 -25.64
C MET A 408 15.62 -19.12 -24.66
N ALA A 409 16.78 -18.61 -25.05
CA ALA A 409 18.00 -18.75 -24.27
C ALA A 409 17.86 -17.86 -23.04
N LEU A 410 17.82 -18.48 -21.87
CA LEU A 410 17.93 -17.80 -20.59
C LEU A 410 19.22 -16.97 -20.57
N PRO A 411 19.28 -15.87 -19.80
CA PRO A 411 20.49 -15.05 -19.71
C PRO A 411 21.70 -15.93 -19.41
N GLY A 412 22.77 -15.81 -20.19
CA GLY A 412 23.97 -16.68 -20.06
C GLY A 412 24.62 -16.61 -18.68
N LYS A 413 24.34 -15.55 -17.91
CA LYS A 413 24.80 -15.41 -16.52
C LYS A 413 23.90 -16.07 -15.49
N LEU A 414 22.65 -16.45 -15.83
CA LEU A 414 21.72 -17.13 -14.93
C LEU A 414 22.19 -18.57 -14.69
N ALA A 415 22.42 -18.91 -13.42
CA ALA A 415 22.53 -20.30 -13.00
C ALA A 415 21.16 -20.79 -12.56
N ASP A 416 20.40 -21.38 -13.49
CA ASP A 416 19.03 -21.83 -13.24
C ASP A 416 18.98 -23.08 -12.34
N CYS A 417 17.82 -23.36 -11.74
CA CYS A 417 17.55 -24.56 -10.99
C CYS A 417 16.98 -25.66 -11.89
N SER A 418 17.02 -26.92 -11.43
CA SER A 418 16.58 -28.07 -12.23
C SER A 418 15.09 -28.37 -12.09
N ASP A 419 14.45 -28.03 -10.97
CA ASP A 419 13.00 -28.16 -10.76
C ASP A 419 12.26 -27.22 -11.74
N LYS A 420 11.14 -27.68 -12.26
CA LYS A 420 10.30 -26.95 -13.22
C LYS A 420 8.99 -26.46 -12.60
N ASP A 421 8.65 -26.88 -11.39
CA ASP A 421 7.50 -26.34 -10.67
C ASP A 421 7.87 -25.00 -10.01
N PRO A 422 7.31 -23.86 -10.46
CA PRO A 422 7.62 -22.56 -9.89
C PRO A 422 7.41 -22.48 -8.37
N LYS A 423 6.49 -23.25 -7.82
CA LYS A 423 6.17 -23.26 -6.37
C LYS A 423 7.35 -23.69 -5.51
N ASN A 424 8.23 -24.54 -6.06
CA ASN A 424 9.40 -25.06 -5.37
C ASN A 424 10.64 -24.21 -5.63
N CYS A 425 10.59 -23.34 -6.67
CA CYS A 425 11.75 -22.62 -7.16
C CYS A 425 11.86 -21.22 -6.55
N GLU A 426 13.10 -20.80 -6.34
CA GLU A 426 13.43 -19.45 -5.91
C GLU A 426 14.66 -18.93 -6.64
N ILE A 427 14.74 -17.61 -6.82
CA ILE A 427 15.86 -16.97 -7.49
C ILE A 427 16.52 -15.95 -6.57
N TYR A 428 17.84 -16.01 -6.45
CA TYR A 428 18.65 -15.01 -5.76
C TYR A 428 19.22 -14.02 -6.77
N ILE A 429 18.96 -12.75 -6.56
CA ILE A 429 19.60 -11.65 -7.27
C ILE A 429 20.79 -11.23 -6.43
N VAL A 430 22.00 -11.41 -6.95
CA VAL A 430 23.24 -11.27 -6.19
C VAL A 430 24.11 -10.16 -6.77
N GLU A 431 24.72 -9.36 -5.91
CA GLU A 431 25.65 -8.32 -6.31
C GLU A 431 26.99 -8.91 -6.78
N GLY A 432 27.34 -8.62 -8.04
CA GLY A 432 28.63 -8.94 -8.61
C GLY A 432 28.88 -10.42 -8.92
N ASP A 433 29.91 -10.65 -9.72
CA ASP A 433 30.30 -12.01 -10.15
C ASP A 433 31.00 -12.79 -9.00
N SER A 434 31.65 -12.10 -8.03
CA SER A 434 32.35 -12.73 -6.91
C SER A 434 31.34 -13.39 -5.95
N ALA A 435 30.41 -12.62 -5.40
CA ALA A 435 29.34 -13.15 -4.53
C ALA A 435 28.44 -14.14 -5.32
N GLY A 436 28.23 -13.89 -6.62
CA GLY A 436 27.56 -14.81 -7.52
C GLY A 436 28.27 -16.16 -7.64
N GLY A 437 29.60 -16.20 -7.59
CA GLY A 437 30.41 -17.43 -7.58
C GLY A 437 30.21 -18.25 -6.30
N SER A 438 30.32 -17.61 -5.14
CA SER A 438 30.07 -18.24 -3.84
C SER A 438 28.63 -18.76 -3.74
N ALA A 439 27.64 -17.95 -4.14
CA ALA A 439 26.24 -18.33 -4.13
C ALA A 439 25.92 -19.51 -5.08
N LYS A 440 26.53 -19.55 -6.28
CA LYS A 440 26.40 -20.68 -7.22
C LYS A 440 26.94 -21.98 -6.64
N THR A 441 27.97 -21.90 -5.82
CA THR A 441 28.56 -23.07 -5.14
C THR A 441 27.70 -23.50 -3.95
N ALA A 442 27.22 -22.55 -3.16
CA ALA A 442 26.44 -22.76 -1.94
C ALA A 442 25.03 -23.32 -2.20
N ARG A 443 24.38 -22.90 -3.28
CA ARG A 443 22.95 -23.14 -3.53
C ARG A 443 22.50 -24.60 -3.61
N SER A 444 21.24 -24.86 -3.33
CA SER A 444 20.53 -26.07 -3.78
C SER A 444 20.31 -25.97 -5.29
N ARG A 445 21.00 -26.79 -6.08
CA ARG A 445 20.83 -26.83 -7.56
C ARG A 445 19.44 -27.27 -7.99
N ALA A 446 18.72 -27.96 -7.13
CA ALA A 446 17.37 -28.43 -7.41
C ALA A 446 16.38 -27.28 -7.50
N THR A 447 16.38 -26.37 -6.52
CA THR A 447 15.32 -25.39 -6.28
C THR A 447 15.78 -23.93 -6.31
N GLN A 448 17.09 -23.66 -6.25
CA GLN A 448 17.63 -22.30 -6.15
C GLN A 448 18.37 -21.90 -7.42
N ALA A 449 17.95 -20.78 -8.02
CA ALA A 449 18.62 -20.13 -9.15
C ALA A 449 19.41 -18.91 -8.66
N ILE A 450 20.51 -18.58 -9.36
CA ILE A 450 21.35 -17.42 -9.06
C ILE A 450 21.46 -16.54 -10.29
N LEU A 451 21.14 -15.27 -10.15
CA LEU A 451 21.31 -14.22 -11.15
C LEU A 451 22.26 -13.14 -10.63
N PRO A 452 23.55 -13.16 -10.99
CA PRO A 452 24.47 -12.10 -10.62
C PRO A 452 24.20 -10.83 -11.44
N LEU A 453 24.22 -9.67 -10.80
CA LEU A 453 24.12 -8.36 -11.42
C LEU A 453 25.52 -7.72 -11.48
N ARG A 454 25.85 -7.10 -12.60
CA ARG A 454 27.13 -6.39 -12.78
C ARG A 454 27.01 -4.94 -12.33
N GLY A 455 27.14 -4.73 -11.02
CA GLY A 455 27.06 -3.41 -10.40
C GLY A 455 25.64 -2.84 -10.30
N LYS A 456 25.55 -1.53 -10.14
CA LYS A 456 24.29 -0.82 -9.96
C LYS A 456 23.43 -0.85 -11.24
N ILE A 457 22.19 -1.29 -11.13
CA ILE A 457 21.25 -1.24 -12.25
C ILE A 457 20.84 0.20 -12.56
N LEU A 458 20.24 0.40 -13.74
CA LEU A 458 19.68 1.68 -14.12
C LEU A 458 18.59 2.11 -13.13
N ASN A 459 18.65 3.36 -12.65
CA ASN A 459 17.58 3.95 -11.89
C ASN A 459 16.36 4.23 -12.80
N VAL A 460 15.34 3.39 -12.67
CA VAL A 460 14.15 3.44 -13.53
C VAL A 460 13.23 4.62 -13.23
N GLU A 461 13.33 5.24 -12.04
CA GLU A 461 12.59 6.45 -11.71
C GLU A 461 12.94 7.62 -12.64
N LYS A 462 14.19 7.66 -13.12
CA LYS A 462 14.75 8.72 -13.99
C LYS A 462 14.83 8.35 -15.46
N ALA A 463 14.37 7.19 -15.84
CA ALA A 463 14.64 6.64 -17.16
C ALA A 463 13.37 6.36 -17.96
N ARG A 464 13.40 6.73 -19.22
CA ARG A 464 12.33 6.37 -20.17
C ARG A 464 12.37 4.88 -20.49
N ILE A 465 11.22 4.35 -20.87
CA ILE A 465 11.02 2.91 -21.14
C ILE A 465 11.99 2.34 -22.19
N ASP A 466 12.37 3.12 -23.20
CA ASP A 466 13.32 2.70 -24.22
C ASP A 466 14.73 2.44 -23.64
N ARG A 467 15.18 3.28 -22.69
CA ARG A 467 16.44 3.08 -21.97
C ARG A 467 16.36 1.91 -21.00
N ILE A 468 15.23 1.76 -20.31
CA ILE A 468 14.99 0.68 -19.36
C ILE A 468 15.09 -0.66 -20.08
N LEU A 469 14.38 -0.81 -21.19
CA LEU A 469 14.41 -2.01 -22.02
C LEU A 469 15.73 -2.17 -22.82
N GLY A 470 16.56 -1.12 -22.88
CA GLY A 470 17.92 -1.16 -23.40
C GLY A 470 18.94 -1.73 -22.40
N ASN A 471 18.65 -1.70 -21.10
CA ASN A 471 19.58 -2.11 -20.06
C ASN A 471 19.68 -3.65 -19.97
N GLU A 472 20.91 -4.19 -20.03
CA GLU A 472 21.14 -5.64 -20.06
C GLU A 472 20.77 -6.34 -18.74
N GLU A 473 20.97 -5.67 -17.59
CA GLU A 473 20.63 -6.23 -16.28
C GLU A 473 19.11 -6.35 -16.12
N ILE A 474 18.38 -5.32 -16.53
CA ILE A 474 16.90 -5.32 -16.49
C ILE A 474 16.35 -6.36 -17.47
N LYS A 475 16.89 -6.46 -18.69
CA LYS A 475 16.51 -7.51 -19.65
C LYS A 475 16.73 -8.90 -19.07
N ALA A 476 17.86 -9.11 -18.42
CA ALA A 476 18.17 -10.40 -17.80
C ALA A 476 17.15 -10.78 -16.72
N MET A 477 16.73 -9.82 -15.88
CA MET A 477 15.69 -10.04 -14.87
C MET A 477 14.34 -10.35 -15.51
N ILE A 478 13.88 -9.53 -16.46
CA ILE A 478 12.60 -9.75 -17.16
C ILE A 478 12.56 -11.13 -17.81
N THR A 479 13.65 -11.55 -18.45
CA THR A 479 13.76 -12.87 -19.10
C THR A 479 13.81 -13.99 -18.08
N ALA A 480 14.55 -13.83 -16.98
CA ALA A 480 14.66 -14.82 -15.93
C ALA A 480 13.31 -15.08 -15.24
N PHE A 481 12.54 -14.03 -14.92
CA PHE A 481 11.24 -14.15 -14.25
C PHE A 481 10.15 -14.69 -15.17
N GLY A 482 10.19 -14.32 -16.46
CA GLY A 482 9.23 -14.78 -17.47
C GLY A 482 7.90 -14.04 -17.49
N THR A 483 7.65 -13.12 -16.56
CA THR A 483 6.35 -12.42 -16.36
C THR A 483 6.07 -11.30 -17.36
N GLY A 484 7.10 -10.77 -18.06
CA GLY A 484 6.98 -9.48 -18.76
C GLY A 484 6.94 -8.29 -17.80
N ILE A 485 6.60 -7.10 -18.32
CA ILE A 485 6.44 -5.85 -17.55
C ILE A 485 5.28 -5.03 -18.09
N HIS A 486 4.71 -4.12 -17.29
CA HIS A 486 3.58 -3.27 -17.65
C HIS A 486 2.37 -4.04 -18.22
N GLU A 487 1.87 -3.65 -19.40
CA GLU A 487 0.74 -4.30 -20.07
C GLU A 487 0.99 -5.77 -20.42
N ASP A 488 2.27 -6.15 -20.63
CA ASP A 488 2.67 -7.55 -20.90
C ASP A 488 2.86 -8.37 -19.61
N PHE A 489 2.69 -7.77 -18.43
CA PHE A 489 2.91 -8.45 -17.16
C PHE A 489 1.84 -9.51 -16.91
N ASP A 490 2.30 -10.74 -16.70
CA ASP A 490 1.45 -11.89 -16.41
C ASP A 490 2.10 -12.74 -15.30
N ILE A 491 1.58 -12.61 -14.09
CA ILE A 491 2.13 -13.30 -12.92
C ILE A 491 2.01 -14.82 -13.02
N SER A 492 1.05 -15.33 -13.81
CA SER A 492 0.89 -16.78 -14.01
C SER A 492 2.10 -17.42 -14.70
N LYS A 493 2.93 -16.62 -15.36
CA LYS A 493 4.17 -17.03 -16.03
C LYS A 493 5.41 -16.94 -15.13
N LEU A 494 5.24 -16.55 -13.87
CA LEU A 494 6.36 -16.43 -12.94
C LEU A 494 7.04 -17.79 -12.74
N ARG A 495 8.36 -17.82 -12.97
CA ARG A 495 9.18 -19.03 -12.91
C ARG A 495 9.68 -19.38 -11.51
N TYR A 496 9.62 -18.45 -10.57
CA TYR A 496 10.15 -18.58 -9.22
C TYR A 496 9.17 -18.04 -8.19
N ASN A 497 8.78 -18.87 -7.23
CA ASN A 497 7.86 -18.45 -6.15
C ASN A 497 8.44 -17.36 -5.26
N LYS A 498 9.78 -17.33 -5.09
CA LYS A 498 10.46 -16.28 -4.33
C LYS A 498 11.55 -15.64 -5.17
N ILE A 499 11.57 -14.31 -5.17
CA ILE A 499 12.63 -13.47 -5.72
C ILE A 499 13.33 -12.85 -4.52
N ILE A 500 14.58 -13.24 -4.30
CA ILE A 500 15.33 -12.88 -3.10
C ILE A 500 16.47 -11.95 -3.51
N ILE A 501 16.44 -10.73 -3.01
CA ILE A 501 17.51 -9.75 -3.17
C ILE A 501 18.57 -10.06 -2.11
N MET A 502 19.78 -10.35 -2.54
CA MET A 502 20.92 -10.68 -1.68
C MET A 502 22.11 -9.81 -2.07
N THR A 503 22.25 -8.68 -1.41
CA THR A 503 23.31 -7.67 -1.61
C THR A 503 24.23 -7.60 -0.40
N ASP A 504 25.39 -6.99 -0.57
CA ASP A 504 26.35 -6.77 0.50
C ASP A 504 25.76 -5.88 1.60
N ALA A 505 26.25 -6.05 2.84
CA ALA A 505 25.76 -5.27 4.00
C ALA A 505 26.43 -3.89 4.11
N ASP A 506 26.70 -3.25 2.98
CA ASP A 506 27.30 -1.93 2.88
C ASP A 506 26.38 -0.92 2.19
N VAL A 507 26.85 0.32 2.02
CA VAL A 507 26.05 1.40 1.42
C VAL A 507 25.77 1.16 -0.07
N ASP A 508 26.65 0.46 -0.78
CA ASP A 508 26.47 0.13 -2.19
C ASP A 508 25.42 -0.98 -2.36
N GLY A 509 25.48 -2.02 -1.52
CA GLY A 509 24.47 -3.07 -1.49
C GLY A 509 23.09 -2.55 -1.11
N ALA A 510 22.98 -1.65 -0.13
CA ALA A 510 21.74 -0.98 0.22
C ALA A 510 21.19 -0.15 -0.96
N HIS A 511 22.05 0.53 -1.72
CA HIS A 511 21.65 1.27 -2.92
C HIS A 511 21.16 0.33 -4.03
N ILE A 512 21.84 -0.80 -4.27
CA ILE A 512 21.42 -1.80 -5.27
C ILE A 512 20.05 -2.38 -4.90
N ALA A 513 19.84 -2.71 -3.62
CA ALA A 513 18.54 -3.17 -3.14
C ALA A 513 17.44 -2.13 -3.38
N THR A 514 17.71 -0.85 -3.12
CA THR A 514 16.77 0.25 -3.38
C THR A 514 16.46 0.42 -4.87
N LEU A 515 17.46 0.30 -5.76
CA LEU A 515 17.25 0.34 -7.20
C LEU A 515 16.38 -0.84 -7.68
N LEU A 516 16.59 -2.04 -7.15
CA LEU A 516 15.78 -3.22 -7.44
C LEU A 516 14.34 -3.06 -6.95
N LEU A 517 14.15 -2.57 -5.72
CA LEU A 517 12.83 -2.27 -5.17
C LEU A 517 12.09 -1.22 -6.01
N THR A 518 12.81 -0.18 -6.48
CA THR A 518 12.26 0.83 -7.41
C THR A 518 11.78 0.17 -8.70
N PHE A 519 12.58 -0.74 -9.27
CA PHE A 519 12.21 -1.47 -10.48
C PHE A 519 10.98 -2.35 -10.26
N PHE A 520 10.91 -3.13 -9.18
CA PHE A 520 9.75 -3.96 -8.88
C PHE A 520 8.50 -3.13 -8.62
N TYR A 521 8.61 -2.07 -7.83
CA TYR A 521 7.49 -1.19 -7.53
C TYR A 521 6.90 -0.54 -8.79
N ARG A 522 7.76 -0.03 -9.69
CA ARG A 522 7.32 0.68 -10.90
C ARG A 522 6.84 -0.23 -12.02
N PHE A 523 7.44 -1.42 -12.19
CA PHE A 523 7.23 -2.25 -13.38
C PHE A 523 6.59 -3.61 -13.11
N MET A 524 6.60 -4.08 -11.87
CA MET A 524 6.10 -5.38 -11.46
C MET A 524 5.47 -5.35 -10.04
N PRO A 525 4.57 -4.38 -9.71
CA PRO A 525 4.06 -4.21 -8.34
C PRO A 525 3.35 -5.46 -7.81
N ASP A 526 2.72 -6.24 -8.65
CA ASP A 526 2.05 -7.48 -8.25
C ASP A 526 3.01 -8.52 -7.67
N LEU A 527 4.29 -8.51 -8.02
CA LEU A 527 5.28 -9.38 -7.37
C LEU A 527 5.43 -9.06 -5.89
N ILE A 528 5.34 -7.77 -5.52
CA ILE A 528 5.39 -7.33 -4.13
C ILE A 528 4.06 -7.61 -3.44
N ARG A 529 2.93 -7.18 -4.03
CA ARG A 529 1.58 -7.37 -3.45
C ARG A 529 1.25 -8.83 -3.16
N LYS A 530 1.64 -9.73 -4.06
CA LYS A 530 1.42 -11.18 -3.90
C LYS A 530 2.50 -11.89 -3.07
N GLY A 531 3.48 -11.14 -2.54
CA GLY A 531 4.45 -11.64 -1.58
C GLY A 531 5.56 -12.50 -2.16
N HIS A 532 5.99 -12.20 -3.39
CA HIS A 532 7.08 -12.93 -4.05
C HIS A 532 8.46 -12.32 -3.85
N VAL A 533 8.56 -11.06 -3.33
CA VAL A 533 9.83 -10.33 -3.19
C VAL A 533 10.32 -10.36 -1.75
N TYR A 534 11.59 -10.70 -1.55
CA TYR A 534 12.24 -10.83 -0.25
C TYR A 534 13.62 -10.18 -0.25
N LEU A 535 14.06 -9.73 0.93
CA LEU A 535 15.44 -9.33 1.21
C LEU A 535 16.09 -10.40 2.07
N ALA A 536 17.20 -10.95 1.64
CA ALA A 536 18.01 -11.84 2.45
C ALA A 536 18.72 -11.06 3.56
N GLN A 537 18.82 -11.65 4.74
CA GLN A 537 19.54 -11.08 5.87
C GLN A 537 20.77 -11.96 6.16
N PRO A 538 21.94 -11.66 5.58
CA PRO A 538 23.19 -12.31 5.98
C PRO A 538 23.60 -11.84 7.38
N PRO A 539 24.37 -12.64 8.14
CA PRO A 539 24.90 -12.21 9.42
C PRO A 539 25.92 -11.07 9.24
N LEU A 540 25.92 -10.14 10.19
CA LEU A 540 26.89 -9.04 10.24
C LEU A 540 28.21 -9.48 10.90
N TYR A 541 28.14 -10.43 11.83
CA TYR A 541 29.27 -10.88 12.62
C TYR A 541 29.38 -12.41 12.69
N LYS A 542 30.61 -12.88 12.68
CA LYS A 542 31.00 -14.25 13.06
C LYS A 542 31.84 -14.16 14.32
N LEU A 543 31.44 -14.87 15.35
CA LEU A 543 32.22 -15.08 16.58
C LEU A 543 32.72 -16.51 16.60
N GLU A 544 34.05 -16.70 16.77
CA GLU A 544 34.66 -18.01 16.96
C GLU A 544 35.33 -18.05 18.34
N LYS A 545 34.98 -19.07 19.13
CA LYS A 545 35.61 -19.37 20.42
C LYS A 545 35.69 -20.88 20.63
N ASN A 546 36.88 -21.41 20.94
CA ASN A 546 37.09 -22.83 21.19
C ASN A 546 36.53 -23.77 20.11
N LYS A 547 36.71 -23.40 18.83
CA LYS A 547 36.19 -24.11 17.65
C LYS A 547 34.65 -24.13 17.52
N LYS A 548 33.93 -23.41 18.35
CA LYS A 548 32.51 -23.15 18.17
C LYS A 548 32.33 -21.82 17.45
N VAL A 549 31.36 -21.77 16.58
CA VAL A 549 31.03 -20.60 15.76
C VAL A 549 29.62 -20.14 16.11
N TRP A 550 29.46 -18.84 16.27
CA TRP A 550 28.18 -18.16 16.39
C TRP A 550 28.09 -17.08 15.33
N TYR A 551 26.89 -16.82 14.85
CA TYR A 551 26.59 -15.74 13.94
C TYR A 551 25.67 -14.74 14.62
N ALA A 552 25.88 -13.43 14.40
CA ALA A 552 25.03 -12.38 14.91
C ALA A 552 24.58 -11.46 13.76
N TYR A 553 23.32 -11.08 13.78
CA TYR A 553 22.66 -10.27 12.76
C TYR A 553 22.49 -8.80 13.18
N SER A 554 22.87 -8.47 14.44
CA SER A 554 22.89 -7.12 14.98
C SER A 554 23.98 -6.97 16.03
N ASP A 555 24.31 -5.71 16.39
CA ASP A 555 25.23 -5.40 17.48
C ASP A 555 24.69 -5.89 18.84
N ASP A 556 23.38 -5.79 19.04
CA ASP A 556 22.72 -6.25 20.28
C ASP A 556 22.80 -7.77 20.41
N GLU A 557 22.61 -8.49 19.32
CA GLU A 557 22.74 -9.95 19.30
C GLU A 557 24.18 -10.39 19.54
N LEU A 558 25.15 -9.70 18.91
CA LEU A 558 26.58 -9.95 19.19
C LEU A 558 26.90 -9.74 20.67
N ASN A 559 26.40 -8.65 21.27
CA ASN A 559 26.60 -8.39 22.69
C ASN A 559 25.97 -9.46 23.57
N SER A 560 24.77 -9.92 23.25
CA SER A 560 24.08 -11.00 23.95
C SER A 560 24.88 -12.31 23.91
N ILE A 561 25.42 -12.66 22.73
CA ILE A 561 26.29 -13.84 22.56
C ILE A 561 27.58 -13.69 23.39
N LEU A 562 28.20 -12.48 23.36
CA LEU A 562 29.40 -12.20 24.14
C LEU A 562 29.16 -12.29 25.65
N ASP A 563 27.99 -11.91 26.13
CA ASP A 563 27.62 -12.01 27.56
C ASP A 563 27.39 -13.48 27.95
N GLU A 564 26.90 -14.32 27.05
CA GLU A 564 26.72 -15.76 27.29
C GLU A 564 28.04 -16.52 27.27
N VAL A 565 28.90 -16.29 26.26
CA VAL A 565 30.13 -17.04 26.06
C VAL A 565 31.33 -16.47 26.83
N GLY A 566 31.19 -15.27 27.40
CA GLY A 566 32.22 -14.53 28.13
C GLY A 566 33.10 -13.66 27.21
N ARG A 567 33.39 -12.43 27.67
CA ARG A 567 34.20 -11.44 26.95
C ARG A 567 35.67 -11.61 27.31
N ASP A 568 36.40 -12.46 26.57
CA ASP A 568 37.82 -12.69 26.78
C ASP A 568 38.64 -12.57 25.47
N GLN A 569 39.97 -12.65 25.61
CA GLN A 569 40.88 -12.52 24.46
C GLN A 569 40.83 -13.69 23.46
N ASN A 570 40.14 -14.78 23.78
CA ASN A 570 40.00 -15.95 22.90
C ASN A 570 38.86 -15.79 21.92
N ASN A 571 38.08 -14.71 22.05
CA ASN A 571 37.01 -14.39 21.11
C ASN A 571 37.59 -13.83 19.82
N LYS A 572 37.42 -14.56 18.72
CA LYS A 572 37.72 -14.05 17.38
C LYS A 572 36.45 -13.55 16.75
N ILE A 573 36.31 -12.23 16.64
CA ILE A 573 35.17 -11.57 16.04
C ILE A 573 35.59 -11.13 14.62
N GLN A 574 34.83 -11.58 13.62
CA GLN A 574 34.94 -11.11 12.25
C GLN A 574 33.65 -10.36 11.91
N ARG A 575 33.77 -9.11 11.43
CA ARG A 575 32.67 -8.37 10.82
C ARG A 575 32.68 -8.61 9.31
N TYR A 576 31.57 -9.09 8.77
CA TYR A 576 31.41 -9.23 7.33
C TYR A 576 31.03 -7.88 6.71
N LYS A 577 31.75 -7.47 5.70
CA LYS A 577 31.45 -6.27 4.88
C LYS A 577 30.73 -6.62 3.59
N GLY A 578 30.95 -7.82 3.07
CA GLY A 578 30.31 -8.28 1.86
C GLY A 578 30.18 -9.81 1.80
N LEU A 579 29.25 -10.28 0.99
CA LEU A 579 28.96 -11.71 0.76
C LEU A 579 30.17 -12.47 0.19
N GLY A 580 31.06 -11.76 -0.51
CA GLY A 580 32.28 -12.32 -1.06
C GLY A 580 33.32 -12.74 0.00
N GLU A 581 33.16 -12.30 1.25
CA GLU A 581 34.00 -12.69 2.39
C GLU A 581 33.56 -14.02 3.02
N MET A 582 32.37 -14.50 2.67
CA MET A 582 31.82 -15.78 3.13
C MET A 582 32.23 -16.89 2.16
N ASP A 583 32.67 -18.02 2.71
CA ASP A 583 32.78 -19.24 1.91
C ASP A 583 31.38 -19.82 1.62
N ALA A 584 31.33 -20.79 0.70
CA ALA A 584 30.05 -21.35 0.24
C ALA A 584 29.27 -22.07 1.36
N GLU A 585 29.96 -22.68 2.32
CA GLU A 585 29.35 -23.39 3.44
C GLU A 585 28.71 -22.40 4.44
N GLN A 586 29.44 -21.33 4.77
CA GLN A 586 28.92 -20.24 5.63
C GLN A 586 27.71 -19.55 4.98
N LEU A 587 27.79 -19.25 3.68
CA LEU A 587 26.68 -18.62 2.96
C LEU A 587 25.44 -19.53 2.91
N TRP A 588 25.63 -20.84 2.75
CA TRP A 588 24.54 -21.81 2.81
C TRP A 588 23.91 -21.81 4.21
N GLU A 589 24.70 -22.07 5.23
CA GLU A 589 24.22 -22.25 6.60
C GLU A 589 23.50 -21.05 7.21
N THR A 590 23.87 -19.83 6.79
CA THR A 590 23.35 -18.60 7.39
C THR A 590 22.30 -17.89 6.54
N THR A 591 22.38 -18.01 5.20
CA THR A 591 21.65 -17.11 4.30
C THR A 591 20.83 -17.84 3.24
N MET A 592 21.21 -19.06 2.83
CA MET A 592 20.55 -19.75 1.73
C MET A 592 19.79 -21.02 2.15
N ASP A 593 20.12 -21.64 3.28
CA ASP A 593 19.40 -22.81 3.78
C ASP A 593 17.95 -22.42 4.14
N PRO A 594 16.93 -22.99 3.49
CA PRO A 594 15.53 -22.65 3.75
C PRO A 594 15.09 -22.85 5.21
N GLU A 595 15.77 -23.72 5.97
CA GLU A 595 15.42 -24.01 7.36
C GLU A 595 16.04 -23.03 8.38
N LYS A 596 17.11 -22.32 7.99
CA LYS A 596 17.89 -21.49 8.92
C LYS A 596 17.93 -20.00 8.56
N ARG A 597 17.78 -19.69 7.28
CA ARG A 597 17.91 -18.31 6.76
C ARG A 597 16.82 -17.37 7.27
N ILE A 598 17.16 -16.11 7.36
CA ILE A 598 16.22 -15.03 7.66
C ILE A 598 15.91 -14.29 6.36
N LEU A 599 14.62 -14.22 6.01
CA LEU A 599 14.13 -13.46 4.86
C LEU A 599 13.12 -12.41 5.34
N LEU A 600 13.33 -11.16 4.95
CA LEU A 600 12.35 -10.09 5.13
C LEU A 600 11.47 -10.01 3.89
N ARG A 601 10.16 -10.25 4.05
CA ARG A 601 9.20 -10.09 2.96
C ARG A 601 8.97 -8.60 2.70
N VAL A 602 9.10 -8.18 1.45
CA VAL A 602 8.73 -6.85 1.00
C VAL A 602 7.21 -6.80 0.82
N ALA A 603 6.57 -5.78 1.36
CA ALA A 603 5.14 -5.56 1.24
C ALA A 603 4.85 -4.10 0.85
N ILE A 604 3.75 -3.87 0.18
CA ILE A 604 3.15 -2.56 -0.05
C ILE A 604 1.97 -2.46 0.90
N ASP A 605 1.89 -1.37 1.65
CA ASP A 605 0.67 -1.02 2.36
C ASP A 605 -0.23 -0.25 1.38
N ASP A 606 -1.32 -0.88 0.96
CA ASP A 606 -2.24 -0.30 -0.02
C ASP A 606 -2.94 0.97 0.52
N ASP A 607 -3.04 1.12 1.84
CA ASP A 607 -3.59 2.32 2.47
C ASP A 607 -2.62 3.53 2.43
N ASP A 608 -1.33 3.30 2.13
CA ASP A 608 -0.28 4.34 2.06
C ASP A 608 0.38 4.46 0.68
N GLU A 609 -0.25 3.95 -0.37
CA GLU A 609 0.32 3.85 -1.73
C GLU A 609 0.79 5.20 -2.27
N SER A 610 0.04 6.29 -2.00
CA SER A 610 0.42 7.64 -2.45
C SER A 610 1.69 8.16 -1.79
N GLU A 611 1.93 7.83 -0.53
CA GLU A 611 3.14 8.21 0.19
C GLU A 611 4.33 7.33 -0.19
N ILE A 612 4.09 6.05 -0.48
CA ILE A 612 5.12 5.14 -1.02
C ILE A 612 5.61 5.66 -2.38
N ASP A 613 4.68 6.01 -3.29
CA ASP A 613 5.01 6.63 -4.59
C ASP A 613 5.85 7.89 -4.41
N MET A 614 5.45 8.75 -3.49
CA MET A 614 6.14 9.98 -3.20
C MET A 614 7.53 9.74 -2.59
N THR A 615 7.67 8.74 -1.73
CA THR A 615 8.96 8.34 -1.15
C THR A 615 9.93 7.88 -2.24
N PHE A 616 9.50 7.04 -3.17
CA PHE A 616 10.32 6.67 -4.32
C PHE A 616 10.69 7.89 -5.17
N ASN A 617 9.75 8.80 -5.41
CA ASN A 617 10.04 10.02 -6.16
C ASN A 617 11.07 10.93 -5.45
N VAL A 618 10.95 11.13 -4.14
CA VAL A 618 11.90 11.92 -3.34
C VAL A 618 13.28 11.27 -3.33
N LEU A 619 13.36 9.98 -3.04
CA LEU A 619 14.64 9.27 -2.88
C LEU A 619 15.33 8.99 -4.20
N MET A 620 14.58 8.62 -5.23
CA MET A 620 15.11 8.11 -6.51
C MET A 620 14.89 9.06 -7.68
N GLY A 621 14.08 10.12 -7.53
CA GLY A 621 13.80 11.13 -8.55
C GLY A 621 14.96 12.07 -8.84
N ASP A 622 14.77 12.99 -9.80
CA ASP A 622 15.82 13.91 -10.27
C ASP A 622 16.12 15.05 -9.29
N LYS A 623 15.14 15.48 -8.49
CA LYS A 623 15.29 16.62 -7.59
C LYS A 623 16.16 16.28 -6.38
N VAL A 624 17.18 17.10 -6.13
CA VAL A 624 18.15 16.91 -5.04
C VAL A 624 17.61 17.44 -3.72
N GLU A 625 16.95 18.62 -3.74
CA GLU A 625 16.50 19.30 -2.51
C GLU A 625 15.53 18.47 -1.67
N PRO A 626 14.46 17.85 -2.22
CA PRO A 626 13.58 17.00 -1.44
C PRO A 626 14.30 15.82 -0.78
N ARG A 627 15.30 15.25 -1.47
CA ARG A 627 16.12 14.15 -0.94
C ARG A 627 17.02 14.64 0.20
N ARG A 628 17.61 15.81 0.08
CA ARG A 628 18.41 16.44 1.14
C ARG A 628 17.56 16.67 2.39
N GLU A 629 16.39 17.29 2.23
CA GLU A 629 15.45 17.55 3.31
C GLU A 629 15.01 16.24 4.00
N PHE A 630 14.75 15.20 3.23
CA PHE A 630 14.43 13.87 3.75
C PHE A 630 15.57 13.32 4.61
N ILE A 631 16.83 13.38 4.12
CA ILE A 631 18.01 12.89 4.84
C ILE A 631 18.21 13.68 6.14
N GLU A 632 18.16 15.01 6.09
CA GLU A 632 18.35 15.88 7.26
C GLU A 632 17.28 15.64 8.32
N THR A 633 16.03 15.47 7.91
CA THR A 633 14.91 15.22 8.81
C THR A 633 15.02 13.86 9.50
N ASN A 634 15.47 12.84 8.78
CA ASN A 634 15.50 11.44 9.25
C ASN A 634 16.87 11.01 9.80
N ALA A 635 17.92 11.82 9.68
CA ALA A 635 19.28 11.48 10.12
C ALA A 635 19.36 11.06 11.60
N LYS A 636 18.54 11.64 12.46
CA LYS A 636 18.47 11.30 13.89
C LYS A 636 17.97 9.89 14.20
N TYR A 637 17.32 9.23 13.24
CA TYR A 637 16.82 7.85 13.40
C TYR A 637 17.80 6.80 12.89
N VAL A 638 18.87 7.21 12.22
CA VAL A 638 19.90 6.29 11.72
C VAL A 638 20.70 5.76 12.88
N LYS A 639 20.63 4.43 13.11
CA LYS A 639 21.35 3.76 14.21
C LYS A 639 22.72 3.21 13.78
N ASN A 640 22.87 2.83 12.50
CA ASN A 640 24.07 2.22 11.97
C ASN A 640 24.64 3.10 10.86
N LEU A 641 25.59 3.95 11.21
CA LEU A 641 26.43 4.65 10.23
C LEU A 641 27.68 3.79 10.01
N ASP A 642 27.94 3.40 8.79
CA ASP A 642 29.21 2.81 8.39
C ASP A 642 30.23 3.95 8.25
N ILE A 643 30.89 4.28 9.38
CA ILE A 643 31.91 5.35 9.48
C ILE A 643 33.27 4.67 9.55
#